data_049ba020b6e0cf8af536a6ab46997ee6
#
_entry.id   049ba020b6e0cf8af536a6ab46997ee6
#
_cell.length_a   1.000
_cell.length_b   1.000
_cell.length_c   1.000
_cell.angle_alpha   90.00
_cell.angle_beta   90.00
_cell.angle_gamma   90.00
#
_symmetry.space_group_name_H-M   'P 1'
#
loop_
_entity.id
_entity.type
_entity.pdbx_description
1 polymer ?
#
loop_
_entity_poly.entity_id
_entity_poly.type
_entity_poly.pdbx_seq_one_letter_code
_entity_poly.pdbx_strand_id
1 'polypeptide(L)'
;MKKFIYVIALVISTSAIFSQDEQLEVKGNVLQKDQVNSLQPPMPVLDVPQSVSIITVEDIRNQGFRQIGDLIRYTPGVNTSQGEGHRDAVVFRGVRSTADFYQDGIRDDVQYYRSLYNVEQVEILKGANALLFGRGGTGGLINRVSKTAKIGETFGALDSGADTFGGADVALDGNIEVSDTIAFRINFHADSLANHRDMFDGDRVGVNPTMRFELNPSTTLDLSYEYADHERFIDRGIPTDDVSGGTNLPIDALNKFVIGTSDLNKTTLEANILKGNLVHNYSDSGKINFSVTANDFNKMYKNLYASDYASGIVTLDGYADVTTRETLSISLSNVNEFDRGTLAVGIDILDTENNNFRYNTFWSTTKDDNETFALTSSTPRPLNFNVDADGNLTYVDYTSDLNNKSDTDIEVTSIYLTGNIDLSDQWKMILGARYDDVSISIKQYGITTPSSGANEGKGALNGTNVTKSRDDSTVSPRFGVIYKPQDNMSLYLSYSESFIPRSGEQYKTFGTSGERFDPDVFENTEVGFKYDTDSGLSLALSYFDMEQIKAAEDGTGGTETRALAIDGFEITLNGDIDERNAIRFGLASVDAVRNTSGDKAKEVPELTYSLWYTHQANDIFSISLGATYQDESIINSASGPKLPDYTRLDMAMAITPNDNDVVRINIENLGDETYYPHSHSNHQASVGESQNMRISYSRRF
;
A
#
# COMPACT_ATOMS: atom_id res chain seq x y z
N MET A 1 -12.04 25.36 -6.00
CA MET A 1 -12.35 26.50 -5.11
C MET A 1 -13.84 26.81 -4.95
N LYS A 2 -14.65 26.96 -5.99
CA LYS A 2 -16.10 27.28 -5.81
C LYS A 2 -16.94 26.16 -5.15
N LYS A 3 -16.59 24.89 -5.30
CA LYS A 3 -17.27 23.74 -4.64
C LYS A 3 -16.88 23.60 -3.16
N PHE A 4 -15.69 24.04 -2.77
CA PHE A 4 -15.18 23.99 -1.39
C PHE A 4 -15.91 24.97 -0.44
N ILE A 5 -16.32 26.11 -0.90
CA ILE A 5 -16.96 27.17 -0.08
C ILE A 5 -18.33 26.74 0.44
N TYR A 6 -19.06 25.89 -0.29
CA TYR A 6 -20.41 25.43 0.13
C TYR A 6 -20.35 24.35 1.22
N VAL A 7 -19.29 23.54 1.27
CA VAL A 7 -19.11 22.50 2.30
C VAL A 7 -18.72 23.13 3.64
N ILE A 8 -17.88 24.16 3.64
CA ILE A 8 -17.48 24.89 4.86
C ILE A 8 -18.69 25.63 5.49
N ALA A 9 -19.61 26.15 4.69
CA ALA A 9 -20.79 26.84 5.21
C ALA A 9 -21.82 25.90 5.87
N LEU A 10 -21.85 24.61 5.48
CA LEU A 10 -22.78 23.63 6.08
C LEU A 10 -22.26 23.13 7.45
N VAL A 11 -20.95 23.08 7.65
CA VAL A 11 -20.32 22.58 8.88
C VAL A 11 -20.46 23.56 10.06
N ILE A 12 -20.51 24.87 9.79
CA ILE A 12 -20.61 25.90 10.84
C ILE A 12 -22.00 25.93 11.51
N SER A 13 -23.03 25.35 10.90
CA SER A 13 -24.41 25.40 11.41
C SER A 13 -24.80 24.21 12.31
N THR A 14 -23.95 23.20 12.50
CA THR A 14 -24.26 21.96 13.26
C THR A 14 -23.63 21.87 14.64
N SER A 15 -22.92 22.90 15.10
CA SER A 15 -22.14 22.90 16.36
C SER A 15 -22.94 22.83 17.66
N ALA A 16 -24.22 22.53 17.65
CA ALA A 16 -25.08 22.56 18.84
C ALA A 16 -25.53 21.18 19.38
N ILE A 17 -25.07 20.06 18.82
CA ILE A 17 -25.68 18.74 19.08
C ILE A 17 -24.73 17.75 19.82
N PHE A 18 -23.41 18.00 19.87
CA PHE A 18 -22.45 17.01 20.34
C PHE A 18 -21.72 17.46 21.61
N SER A 19 -21.75 16.63 22.63
CA SER A 19 -20.87 16.75 23.81
C SER A 19 -20.53 15.36 24.34
N GLN A 20 -19.29 14.91 24.09
CA GLN A 20 -18.64 13.86 24.91
C GLN A 20 -17.13 14.02 24.88
N ASP A 21 -16.50 13.74 26.05
CA ASP A 21 -15.08 13.92 26.31
C ASP A 21 -14.26 12.72 25.78
N GLU A 22 -13.71 12.79 24.58
CA GLU A 22 -12.53 12.01 24.22
C GLU A 22 -11.30 12.93 24.30
N GLN A 23 -10.43 12.70 25.27
CA GLN A 23 -9.14 13.41 25.35
C GLN A 23 -8.28 13.02 24.14
N LEU A 24 -7.79 14.03 23.41
CA LEU A 24 -6.78 13.85 22.37
C LEU A 24 -5.43 13.56 23.03
N GLU A 25 -5.13 12.28 23.23
CA GLU A 25 -3.83 11.87 23.78
C GLU A 25 -2.75 11.92 22.68
N VAL A 26 -1.62 12.58 22.99
CA VAL A 26 -0.42 12.63 22.13
C VAL A 26 0.53 11.47 22.48
N LYS A 27 0.10 10.51 23.26
CA LYS A 27 0.92 9.39 23.76
C LYS A 27 1.09 8.30 22.71
N GLY A 28 2.27 7.66 22.74
CA GLY A 28 2.56 6.50 21.91
C GLY A 28 1.78 5.27 22.33
N ASN A 29 1.50 4.38 21.36
CA ASN A 29 0.80 3.13 21.62
C ASN A 29 1.71 2.06 22.23
N VAL A 30 1.15 1.26 23.09
CA VAL A 30 1.81 0.13 23.76
C VAL A 30 1.38 -1.18 23.07
N LEU A 31 2.33 -2.03 22.69
CA LEU A 31 2.05 -3.30 22.00
C LEU A 31 1.08 -4.22 22.76
N GLN A 32 1.06 -4.17 24.09
CA GLN A 32 0.10 -4.94 24.91
C GLN A 32 -1.37 -4.59 24.67
N LYS A 33 -1.64 -3.33 24.32
CA LYS A 33 -3.00 -2.83 24.10
C LYS A 33 -3.45 -2.98 22.68
N ASP A 34 -2.50 -3.15 21.75
CA ASP A 34 -2.78 -3.22 20.35
C ASP A 34 -3.07 -4.67 19.93
N GLN A 35 -4.08 -4.82 19.11
CA GLN A 35 -4.49 -6.11 18.56
C GLN A 35 -4.38 -6.09 17.05
N VAL A 36 -3.98 -7.22 16.49
CA VAL A 36 -4.04 -7.48 15.05
C VAL A 36 -5.46 -7.95 14.75
N ASN A 37 -6.29 -7.04 14.25
CA ASN A 37 -7.71 -7.27 14.03
C ASN A 37 -7.99 -8.12 12.77
N SER A 38 -7.05 -8.18 11.83
CA SER A 38 -7.14 -9.03 10.64
C SER A 38 -6.96 -10.53 10.93
N LEU A 39 -6.49 -10.89 12.12
CA LEU A 39 -6.39 -12.28 12.54
C LEU A 39 -7.75 -12.80 13.04
N GLN A 40 -7.95 -14.12 12.95
CA GLN A 40 -9.15 -14.78 13.44
C GLN A 40 -8.80 -15.87 14.46
N PRO A 41 -9.09 -15.65 15.77
CA PRO A 41 -9.62 -14.39 16.35
C PRO A 41 -8.55 -13.28 16.36
N PRO A 42 -8.92 -12.00 16.57
CA PRO A 42 -7.96 -10.92 16.84
C PRO A 42 -7.04 -11.28 18.01
N MET A 43 -5.76 -10.94 17.89
CA MET A 43 -4.74 -11.33 18.86
C MET A 43 -3.89 -10.12 19.28
N PRO A 44 -3.50 -10.04 20.57
CA PRO A 44 -2.49 -9.09 21.02
C PRO A 44 -1.16 -9.29 20.25
N VAL A 45 -0.44 -8.22 19.93
CA VAL A 45 0.82 -8.28 19.18
C VAL A 45 1.86 -9.20 19.86
N LEU A 46 1.88 -9.27 21.19
CA LEU A 46 2.76 -10.19 21.96
C LEU A 46 2.50 -11.68 21.69
N ASP A 47 1.27 -12.02 21.29
CA ASP A 47 0.84 -13.41 21.04
C ASP A 47 0.87 -13.76 19.53
N VAL A 48 1.36 -12.87 18.67
CA VAL A 48 1.54 -13.10 17.24
C VAL A 48 2.99 -13.49 16.98
N PRO A 49 3.31 -14.72 16.51
CA PRO A 49 4.68 -15.14 16.25
C PRO A 49 5.16 -14.62 14.89
N GLN A 50 5.20 -13.31 14.73
CA GLN A 50 5.55 -12.62 13.49
C GLN A 50 5.86 -11.16 13.79
N SER A 51 6.69 -10.53 12.95
CA SER A 51 6.91 -9.09 12.98
C SER A 51 5.66 -8.36 12.47
N VAL A 52 5.11 -7.48 13.30
CA VAL A 52 3.92 -6.68 13.02
C VAL A 52 4.18 -5.24 13.41
N SER A 53 3.69 -4.31 12.59
CA SER A 53 3.61 -2.89 12.94
C SER A 53 2.16 -2.44 12.90
N ILE A 54 1.71 -1.76 13.95
CA ILE A 54 0.38 -1.14 14.03
C ILE A 54 0.57 0.37 14.03
N ILE A 55 -0.19 1.05 13.18
CA ILE A 55 -0.20 2.51 13.05
C ILE A 55 -1.65 2.96 13.24
N THR A 56 -1.89 3.69 14.32
CA THR A 56 -3.24 4.12 14.68
C THR A 56 -3.65 5.41 13.97
N VAL A 57 -4.94 5.73 14.06
CA VAL A 57 -5.46 7.02 13.56
C VAL A 57 -4.79 8.22 14.25
N GLU A 58 -4.41 8.11 15.52
CA GLU A 58 -3.66 9.12 16.26
C GLU A 58 -2.26 9.31 15.68
N ASP A 59 -1.56 8.24 15.39
CA ASP A 59 -0.24 8.29 14.72
C ASP A 59 -0.34 8.97 13.36
N ILE A 60 -1.35 8.60 12.56
CA ILE A 60 -1.61 9.18 11.25
C ILE A 60 -1.78 10.70 11.36
N ARG A 61 -2.59 11.16 12.33
CA ARG A 61 -2.84 12.59 12.55
C ARG A 61 -1.62 13.33 13.09
N ASN A 62 -0.94 12.77 14.08
CA ASN A 62 0.17 13.42 14.76
C ASN A 62 1.39 13.58 13.85
N GLN A 63 1.65 12.61 12.98
CA GLN A 63 2.75 12.67 12.03
C GLN A 63 2.35 13.30 10.69
N GLY A 64 1.06 13.62 10.49
CA GLY A 64 0.55 14.26 9.28
C GLY A 64 0.51 13.35 8.06
N PHE A 65 0.43 12.03 8.25
CA PHE A 65 0.38 11.05 7.16
C PHE A 65 -0.91 11.17 6.34
N ARG A 66 -0.81 11.12 5.02
CA ARG A 66 -1.92 11.29 4.08
C ARG A 66 -2.11 10.12 3.12
N GLN A 67 -1.09 9.27 2.99
CA GLN A 67 -1.06 8.14 2.07
C GLN A 67 -0.20 6.99 2.62
N ILE A 68 -0.33 5.82 2.03
CA ILE A 68 0.42 4.61 2.45
C ILE A 68 1.94 4.84 2.45
N GLY A 69 2.47 5.57 1.47
CA GLY A 69 3.91 5.86 1.40
C GLY A 69 4.47 6.58 2.62
N ASP A 70 3.66 7.43 3.27
CA ASP A 70 4.08 8.15 4.49
C ASP A 70 4.22 7.19 5.69
N LEU A 71 3.29 6.24 5.83
CA LEU A 71 3.32 5.20 6.87
C LEU A 71 4.56 4.31 6.73
N ILE A 72 4.87 3.91 5.49
CA ILE A 72 5.97 3.01 5.16
C ILE A 72 7.31 3.63 5.55
N ARG A 73 7.51 4.92 5.34
CA ARG A 73 8.77 5.64 5.64
C ARG A 73 9.22 5.45 7.10
N TYR A 74 8.28 5.27 8.03
CA TYR A 74 8.53 5.06 9.45
C TYR A 74 8.35 3.60 9.90
N THR A 75 8.25 2.65 8.94
CA THR A 75 8.08 1.23 9.21
C THR A 75 9.33 0.45 8.83
N PRO A 76 10.06 -0.18 9.77
CA PRO A 76 11.28 -0.92 9.44
C PRO A 76 10.99 -2.14 8.56
N GLY A 77 11.92 -2.48 7.64
CA GLY A 77 11.82 -3.63 6.74
C GLY A 77 10.78 -3.48 5.61
N VAL A 78 10.21 -2.29 5.45
CA VAL A 78 9.29 -1.98 4.35
C VAL A 78 9.72 -0.67 3.69
N ASN A 79 9.85 -0.68 2.37
CA ASN A 79 10.24 0.49 1.59
C ASN A 79 9.19 0.80 0.54
N THR A 80 9.10 2.07 0.14
CA THR A 80 8.27 2.47 -1.00
C THR A 80 8.93 2.07 -2.32
N SER A 81 8.11 1.77 -3.32
CA SER A 81 8.50 1.68 -4.73
C SER A 81 7.73 2.72 -5.54
N GLN A 82 8.19 3.07 -6.73
CA GLN A 82 7.57 4.15 -7.51
C GLN A 82 6.11 3.89 -7.89
N GLY A 83 5.70 2.63 -8.05
CA GLY A 83 4.33 2.32 -8.44
C GLY A 83 3.91 2.94 -9.78
N GLU A 84 4.87 3.21 -10.67
CA GLU A 84 4.66 3.90 -11.95
C GLU A 84 3.94 5.25 -11.83
N GLY A 85 3.97 5.87 -10.61
CA GLY A 85 3.33 7.16 -10.34
C GLY A 85 1.81 7.14 -10.26
N HIS A 86 1.16 5.97 -10.30
CA HIS A 86 -0.31 5.87 -10.30
C HIS A 86 -0.90 4.94 -9.23
N ARG A 87 -0.06 4.31 -8.39
CA ARG A 87 -0.48 3.32 -7.39
C ARG A 87 0.46 3.27 -6.20
N ASP A 88 -0.06 2.78 -5.07
CA ASP A 88 0.78 2.31 -3.99
C ASP A 88 1.60 1.10 -4.48
N ALA A 89 2.88 1.09 -4.15
CA ALA A 89 3.80 0.00 -4.39
C ALA A 89 4.80 -0.06 -3.25
N VAL A 90 5.07 -1.26 -2.77
CA VAL A 90 5.89 -1.50 -1.58
C VAL A 90 6.91 -2.60 -1.83
N VAL A 91 7.99 -2.57 -1.07
CA VAL A 91 9.00 -3.62 -1.00
C VAL A 91 9.03 -4.11 0.44
N PHE A 92 8.49 -5.29 0.70
CA PHE A 92 8.51 -5.94 2.00
C PHE A 92 9.74 -6.84 2.08
N ARG A 93 10.71 -6.54 2.94
CA ARG A 93 11.90 -7.37 3.14
C ARG A 93 12.54 -7.83 1.83
N GLY A 94 12.60 -6.96 0.81
CA GLY A 94 13.16 -7.30 -0.50
C GLY A 94 12.17 -7.84 -1.54
N VAL A 95 10.94 -8.18 -1.17
CA VAL A 95 9.88 -8.63 -2.08
C VAL A 95 8.99 -7.45 -2.46
N ARG A 96 8.97 -7.10 -3.75
CA ARG A 96 8.12 -6.02 -4.27
C ARG A 96 6.69 -6.51 -4.50
N SER A 97 5.71 -5.74 -4.06
CA SER A 97 4.29 -5.97 -4.33
C SER A 97 3.55 -4.69 -4.68
N THR A 98 2.54 -4.84 -5.55
CA THR A 98 1.57 -3.80 -5.92
C THR A 98 0.13 -4.23 -5.61
N ALA A 99 -0.06 -5.40 -4.99
CA ALA A 99 -1.36 -6.03 -4.78
C ALA A 99 -1.56 -6.61 -3.37
N ASP A 100 -0.55 -6.53 -2.49
CA ASP A 100 -0.66 -7.04 -1.13
C ASP A 100 -1.23 -6.00 -0.16
N PHE A 101 -2.35 -5.41 -0.60
CA PHE A 101 -3.16 -4.49 0.17
C PHE A 101 -4.51 -5.15 0.49
N TYR A 102 -4.98 -4.89 1.71
CA TYR A 102 -6.21 -5.46 2.24
C TYR A 102 -7.01 -4.38 2.96
N GLN A 103 -8.30 -4.60 3.07
CA GLN A 103 -9.21 -3.81 3.89
C GLN A 103 -10.12 -4.76 4.66
N ASP A 104 -10.01 -4.73 6.01
CA ASP A 104 -10.74 -5.62 6.92
C ASP A 104 -10.49 -7.11 6.62
N GLY A 105 -9.25 -7.45 6.24
CA GLY A 105 -8.85 -8.81 5.88
C GLY A 105 -9.22 -9.25 4.45
N ILE A 106 -9.94 -8.42 3.70
CA ILE A 106 -10.35 -8.70 2.32
C ILE A 106 -9.36 -8.05 1.36
N ARG A 107 -8.96 -8.80 0.33
CA ARG A 107 -7.99 -8.36 -0.66
C ARG A 107 -8.49 -7.17 -1.48
N ASP A 108 -7.65 -6.13 -1.57
CA ASP A 108 -7.82 -4.92 -2.37
C ASP A 108 -6.62 -4.78 -3.30
N ASP A 109 -6.63 -5.55 -4.41
CA ASP A 109 -5.49 -5.68 -5.33
C ASP A 109 -5.60 -4.81 -6.60
N VAL A 110 -6.58 -3.94 -6.70
CA VAL A 110 -6.61 -2.92 -7.74
C VAL A 110 -5.50 -1.90 -7.49
N GLN A 111 -4.82 -1.50 -8.54
CA GLN A 111 -3.65 -0.63 -8.45
C GLN A 111 -4.05 0.85 -8.41
N TYR A 112 -4.13 1.44 -7.21
CA TYR A 112 -4.43 2.86 -6.99
C TYR A 112 -3.76 3.39 -5.70
N TYR A 113 -3.85 4.69 -5.45
CA TYR A 113 -3.41 5.28 -4.18
C TYR A 113 -4.56 5.30 -3.17
N ARG A 114 -4.36 4.63 -2.03
CA ARG A 114 -5.37 4.42 -0.99
C ARG A 114 -5.41 5.57 0.00
N SER A 115 -6.60 6.10 0.24
CA SER A 115 -6.83 7.11 1.27
C SER A 115 -6.89 6.50 2.67
N LEU A 116 -6.65 7.33 3.70
CA LEU A 116 -6.60 6.91 5.10
C LEU A 116 -7.75 7.52 5.96
N TYR A 117 -8.71 8.21 5.35
CA TYR A 117 -9.74 8.98 6.07
C TYR A 117 -10.73 8.13 6.88
N ASN A 118 -11.04 6.92 6.39
CA ASN A 118 -11.99 5.98 6.99
C ASN A 118 -11.30 4.82 7.74
N VAL A 119 -10.05 5.00 8.15
CA VAL A 119 -9.21 3.98 8.77
C VAL A 119 -9.12 4.23 10.28
N GLU A 120 -9.32 3.18 11.09
CA GLU A 120 -9.10 3.17 12.53
C GLU A 120 -7.63 2.86 12.86
N GLN A 121 -7.06 1.88 12.15
CA GLN A 121 -5.63 1.52 12.21
C GLN A 121 -5.16 0.87 10.91
N VAL A 122 -3.84 0.91 10.69
CA VAL A 122 -3.18 0.17 9.62
C VAL A 122 -2.28 -0.89 10.25
N GLU A 123 -2.43 -2.13 9.80
CA GLU A 123 -1.65 -3.29 10.23
C GLU A 123 -0.69 -3.66 9.10
N ILE A 124 0.59 -3.74 9.40
CA ILE A 124 1.63 -4.18 8.46
C ILE A 124 2.21 -5.48 9.00
N LEU A 125 1.85 -6.60 8.35
CA LEU A 125 2.32 -7.93 8.68
C LEU A 125 3.45 -8.30 7.72
N LYS A 126 4.61 -8.68 8.23
CA LYS A 126 5.79 -8.98 7.43
C LYS A 126 6.03 -10.48 7.33
N GLY A 127 6.64 -10.94 6.22
CA GLY A 127 6.78 -12.36 5.90
C GLY A 127 5.57 -12.95 5.18
N ALA A 128 5.59 -14.26 4.89
CA ALA A 128 4.55 -14.99 4.18
C ALA A 128 3.24 -15.09 4.99
N ASN A 129 2.09 -14.77 4.40
CA ASN A 129 0.83 -14.63 5.11
C ASN A 129 -0.38 -15.34 4.44
N ALA A 130 -0.15 -16.32 3.57
CA ALA A 130 -1.25 -16.93 2.81
C ALA A 130 -2.29 -17.67 3.67
N LEU A 131 -1.93 -18.21 4.82
CA LEU A 131 -2.89 -18.89 5.69
C LEU A 131 -4.12 -18.04 6.01
N LEU A 132 -3.91 -16.76 6.27
CA LEU A 132 -4.98 -15.86 6.71
C LEU A 132 -5.60 -15.08 5.54
N PHE A 133 -4.82 -14.79 4.52
CA PHE A 133 -5.18 -13.85 3.46
C PHE A 133 -5.25 -14.49 2.06
N GLY A 134 -4.93 -15.77 1.93
CA GLY A 134 -4.90 -16.49 0.66
C GLY A 134 -3.69 -16.10 -0.21
N ARG A 135 -3.85 -16.20 -1.52
CA ARG A 135 -2.80 -15.88 -2.49
C ARG A 135 -2.23 -14.47 -2.29
N GLY A 136 -0.92 -14.29 -2.46
CA GLY A 136 -0.20 -13.05 -2.18
C GLY A 136 0.28 -12.97 -0.73
N GLY A 137 0.58 -11.76 -0.23
CA GLY A 137 1.17 -11.58 1.10
C GLY A 137 2.56 -12.20 1.20
N THR A 138 3.31 -12.14 0.13
CA THR A 138 4.55 -12.93 -0.07
C THR A 138 5.71 -12.44 0.78
N GLY A 139 6.02 -11.15 0.74
CA GLY A 139 7.00 -10.53 1.65
C GLY A 139 6.35 -9.85 2.85
N GLY A 140 5.04 -9.67 2.78
CA GLY A 140 4.23 -8.99 3.77
C GLY A 140 2.95 -8.44 3.16
N LEU A 141 2.15 -7.77 3.98
CA LEU A 141 0.91 -7.12 3.54
C LEU A 141 0.60 -5.88 4.38
N ILE A 142 -0.25 -5.03 3.84
CA ILE A 142 -0.84 -3.87 4.52
C ILE A 142 -2.34 -4.06 4.59
N ASN A 143 -2.87 -4.16 5.81
CA ASN A 143 -4.31 -4.23 6.06
C ASN A 143 -4.81 -2.92 6.69
N ARG A 144 -5.81 -2.32 6.08
CA ARG A 144 -6.52 -1.15 6.61
C ARG A 144 -7.75 -1.64 7.40
N VAL A 145 -7.82 -1.31 8.67
CA VAL A 145 -8.98 -1.60 9.51
C VAL A 145 -9.94 -0.41 9.43
N SER A 146 -11.14 -0.64 8.91
CA SER A 146 -12.12 0.41 8.66
C SER A 146 -12.79 0.89 9.95
N LYS A 147 -13.14 2.18 10.00
CA LYS A 147 -14.00 2.75 11.02
C LYS A 147 -15.41 2.18 10.89
N THR A 148 -15.99 1.74 12.01
CA THR A 148 -17.35 1.21 12.09
C THR A 148 -18.23 2.09 12.96
N ALA A 149 -19.57 2.01 12.79
CA ALA A 149 -20.51 2.70 13.66
C ALA A 149 -20.46 2.12 15.09
N LYS A 150 -20.59 2.99 16.09
CA LYS A 150 -20.46 2.66 17.51
C LYS A 150 -21.79 2.91 18.23
N ILE A 151 -22.41 1.87 18.79
CA ILE A 151 -23.60 1.96 19.63
C ILE A 151 -23.20 2.50 21.01
N GLY A 152 -24.02 3.34 21.61
CA GLY A 152 -23.74 3.99 22.89
C GLY A 152 -22.90 5.26 22.78
N GLU A 153 -22.49 5.65 21.56
CA GLU A 153 -21.65 6.84 21.34
C GLU A 153 -22.30 7.79 20.33
N THR A 154 -22.20 9.09 20.60
CA THR A 154 -22.55 10.16 19.64
C THR A 154 -21.42 11.18 19.66
N PHE A 155 -20.71 11.32 18.55
CA PHE A 155 -19.61 12.26 18.42
C PHE A 155 -19.49 12.80 17.00
N GLY A 156 -18.76 13.90 16.86
CA GLY A 156 -18.34 14.46 15.59
C GLY A 156 -16.86 14.82 15.60
N ALA A 157 -16.21 14.73 14.45
CA ALA A 157 -14.84 15.17 14.26
C ALA A 157 -14.67 15.90 12.93
N LEU A 158 -13.89 16.96 12.94
CA LEU A 158 -13.43 17.68 11.77
C LEU A 158 -11.91 17.70 11.78
N ASP A 159 -11.30 17.27 10.70
CA ASP A 159 -9.88 17.45 10.41
C ASP A 159 -9.74 18.28 9.13
N SER A 160 -8.85 19.27 9.11
CA SER A 160 -8.58 20.10 7.92
C SER A 160 -7.12 20.52 7.89
N GLY A 161 -6.57 20.72 6.71
CA GLY A 161 -5.18 21.12 6.57
C GLY A 161 -4.88 21.82 5.25
N ALA A 162 -3.74 22.52 5.24
CA ALA A 162 -3.16 23.10 4.04
C ALA A 162 -1.64 23.12 4.16
N ASP A 163 -0.95 23.06 3.02
CA ASP A 163 0.50 23.02 2.96
C ASP A 163 1.09 24.08 2.02
N THR A 164 2.42 24.24 2.10
CA THR A 164 3.14 25.26 1.33
C THR A 164 3.25 24.97 -0.16
N PHE A 165 2.97 23.77 -0.60
CA PHE A 165 2.87 23.44 -2.02
C PHE A 165 1.54 23.87 -2.63
N GLY A 166 0.52 24.18 -1.79
CA GLY A 166 -0.84 24.54 -2.21
C GLY A 166 -1.85 23.41 -2.08
N GLY A 167 -1.46 22.29 -1.50
CA GLY A 167 -2.37 21.21 -1.14
C GLY A 167 -3.28 21.61 0.03
N ALA A 168 -4.50 21.08 0.04
CA ALA A 168 -5.48 21.31 1.11
C ALA A 168 -6.41 20.12 1.24
N ASP A 169 -6.90 19.85 2.45
CA ASP A 169 -7.84 18.76 2.72
C ASP A 169 -8.85 19.10 3.81
N VAL A 170 -9.95 18.36 3.79
CA VAL A 170 -10.93 18.32 4.85
C VAL A 170 -11.45 16.90 5.02
N ALA A 171 -11.58 16.45 6.27
CA ALA A 171 -12.22 15.20 6.61
C ALA A 171 -13.23 15.38 7.73
N LEU A 172 -14.33 14.63 7.65
CA LEU A 172 -15.40 14.60 8.65
C LEU A 172 -15.61 13.16 9.10
N ASP A 173 -15.84 12.97 10.40
CA ASP A 173 -16.17 11.68 11.01
C ASP A 173 -17.27 11.93 12.03
N GLY A 174 -18.46 11.40 11.79
CA GLY A 174 -19.60 11.59 12.67
C GLY A 174 -20.29 10.28 12.98
N ASN A 175 -20.52 10.00 14.26
CA ASN A 175 -21.25 8.86 14.75
C ASN A 175 -22.49 9.29 15.52
N ILE A 176 -23.62 8.67 15.26
CA ILE A 176 -24.90 8.96 15.90
C ILE A 176 -25.48 7.64 16.42
N GLU A 177 -25.77 7.58 17.71
CA GLU A 177 -26.62 6.55 18.26
C GLU A 177 -28.06 6.81 17.83
N VAL A 178 -28.60 5.94 16.97
CA VAL A 178 -29.98 6.04 16.48
C VAL A 178 -30.96 5.44 17.49
N SER A 179 -30.51 4.37 18.16
CA SER A 179 -31.19 3.71 19.29
C SER A 179 -30.18 2.83 20.04
N ASP A 180 -30.59 2.29 21.18
CA ASP A 180 -29.77 1.35 22.00
C ASP A 180 -29.25 0.14 21.22
N THR A 181 -29.71 -0.11 20.01
CA THR A 181 -29.35 -1.26 19.16
C THR A 181 -28.93 -0.86 17.74
N ILE A 182 -28.94 0.43 17.41
CA ILE A 182 -28.62 0.91 16.07
C ILE A 182 -27.73 2.15 16.16
N ALA A 183 -26.61 2.12 15.47
CA ALA A 183 -25.76 3.29 15.26
C ALA A 183 -25.50 3.53 13.76
N PHE A 184 -25.29 4.79 13.43
CA PHE A 184 -24.88 5.25 12.10
C PHE A 184 -23.61 6.08 12.23
N ARG A 185 -22.61 5.81 11.38
CA ARG A 185 -21.39 6.63 11.25
C ARG A 185 -21.19 7.00 9.81
N ILE A 186 -20.72 8.20 9.56
CA ILE A 186 -20.33 8.68 8.24
C ILE A 186 -18.93 9.27 8.29
N ASN A 187 -18.08 8.81 7.37
CA ASN A 187 -16.78 9.42 7.10
C ASN A 187 -16.83 10.09 5.73
N PHE A 188 -16.30 11.29 5.64
CA PHE A 188 -16.16 12.06 4.41
C PHE A 188 -14.76 12.63 4.32
N HIS A 189 -14.26 12.74 3.10
CA HIS A 189 -12.94 13.32 2.84
C HIS A 189 -12.95 13.99 1.46
N ALA A 190 -12.30 15.14 1.37
CA ALA A 190 -11.96 15.78 0.10
C ALA A 190 -10.60 16.46 0.23
N ASP A 191 -9.73 16.25 -0.74
CA ASP A 191 -8.45 16.94 -0.79
C ASP A 191 -8.08 17.40 -2.21
N SER A 192 -7.21 18.39 -2.26
CA SER A 192 -6.49 18.84 -3.45
C SER A 192 -5.02 18.59 -3.21
N LEU A 193 -4.39 17.81 -4.09
CA LEU A 193 -3.01 17.37 -3.99
C LEU A 193 -2.08 18.37 -4.67
N ALA A 194 -0.96 18.66 -4.05
CA ALA A 194 0.15 19.41 -4.64
C ALA A 194 1.47 18.90 -4.08
N ASN A 195 2.57 19.08 -4.82
CA ASN A 195 3.94 18.87 -4.32
C ASN A 195 4.90 19.87 -4.97
N HIS A 196 6.20 19.73 -4.72
CA HIS A 196 7.23 20.63 -5.25
C HIS A 196 7.49 20.49 -6.76
N ARG A 197 6.97 19.41 -7.38
CA ARG A 197 7.13 19.15 -8.81
C ARG A 197 6.15 19.99 -9.59
N ASP A 198 6.61 20.67 -10.63
CA ASP A 198 5.73 21.43 -11.52
C ASP A 198 4.68 20.51 -12.16
N MET A 199 3.48 21.00 -12.43
CA MET A 199 2.32 20.29 -12.99
C MET A 199 1.75 19.18 -12.13
N PHE A 200 2.32 18.87 -10.96
CA PHE A 200 1.72 17.92 -10.07
C PHE A 200 0.47 18.53 -9.43
N ASP A 201 -0.66 17.93 -9.73
CA ASP A 201 -1.98 18.25 -9.18
C ASP A 201 -2.80 16.99 -9.02
N GLY A 202 -3.90 17.09 -8.31
CA GLY A 202 -4.90 16.03 -8.17
C GLY A 202 -5.96 16.39 -7.17
N ASP A 203 -7.08 15.70 -7.26
CA ASP A 203 -8.21 15.81 -6.34
C ASP A 203 -8.64 14.40 -5.91
N ARG A 204 -9.05 14.26 -4.63
CA ARG A 204 -9.67 13.04 -4.12
C ARG A 204 -10.92 13.37 -3.34
N VAL A 205 -11.93 12.52 -3.50
CA VAL A 205 -13.16 12.55 -2.70
C VAL A 205 -13.47 11.15 -2.23
N GLY A 206 -13.83 11.00 -0.96
CA GLY A 206 -14.26 9.74 -0.37
C GLY A 206 -15.46 9.94 0.54
N VAL A 207 -16.41 9.00 0.50
CA VAL A 207 -17.59 8.96 1.37
C VAL A 207 -17.79 7.53 1.84
N ASN A 208 -17.88 7.33 3.15
CA ASN A 208 -18.07 6.01 3.74
C ASN A 208 -19.10 6.03 4.87
N PRO A 209 -20.40 5.88 4.56
CA PRO A 209 -21.44 5.60 5.56
C PRO A 209 -21.35 4.15 6.04
N THR A 210 -21.51 3.96 7.35
CA THR A 210 -21.56 2.67 8.02
C THR A 210 -22.74 2.61 8.98
N MET A 211 -23.30 1.42 9.16
CA MET A 211 -24.38 1.16 10.12
C MET A 211 -24.09 -0.10 10.92
N ARG A 212 -24.33 -0.05 12.21
CA ARG A 212 -24.29 -1.20 13.08
C ARG A 212 -25.67 -1.48 13.66
N PHE A 213 -26.05 -2.75 13.63
CA PHE A 213 -27.30 -3.27 14.19
C PHE A 213 -26.98 -4.37 15.20
N GLU A 214 -27.41 -4.23 16.45
CA GLU A 214 -27.54 -5.34 17.38
C GLU A 214 -28.91 -5.98 17.15
N LEU A 215 -28.96 -7.01 16.28
CA LEU A 215 -30.23 -7.71 15.95
C LEU A 215 -30.82 -8.43 17.17
N ASN A 216 -29.95 -8.87 18.05
CA ASN A 216 -30.21 -9.42 19.37
C ASN A 216 -28.91 -9.45 20.19
N PRO A 217 -28.90 -9.75 21.51
CA PRO A 217 -27.70 -9.74 22.35
C PRO A 217 -26.54 -10.64 21.87
N SER A 218 -26.82 -11.58 20.95
CA SER A 218 -25.83 -12.52 20.41
C SER A 218 -25.49 -12.24 18.93
N THR A 219 -26.15 -11.28 18.27
CA THR A 219 -26.01 -11.10 16.81
C THR A 219 -25.84 -9.64 16.44
N THR A 220 -24.72 -9.32 15.85
CA THR A 220 -24.40 -7.98 15.32
C THR A 220 -24.26 -8.03 13.79
N LEU A 221 -24.84 -7.05 13.11
CA LEU A 221 -24.70 -6.83 11.68
C LEU A 221 -24.10 -5.46 11.43
N ASP A 222 -22.95 -5.41 10.75
CA ASP A 222 -22.33 -4.20 10.25
C ASP A 222 -22.56 -4.10 8.73
N LEU A 223 -23.02 -2.95 8.26
CA LEU A 223 -23.12 -2.61 6.85
C LEU A 223 -22.26 -1.38 6.56
N SER A 224 -21.55 -1.39 5.45
CA SER A 224 -20.69 -0.29 5.02
C SER A 224 -20.77 -0.14 3.51
N TYR A 225 -20.78 1.11 3.06
CA TYR A 225 -20.59 1.48 1.66
C TYR A 225 -19.47 2.51 1.57
N GLU A 226 -18.56 2.36 0.61
CA GLU A 226 -17.53 3.34 0.32
C GLU A 226 -17.60 3.74 -1.15
N TYR A 227 -17.65 5.04 -1.39
CA TYR A 227 -17.43 5.64 -2.69
C TYR A 227 -16.10 6.40 -2.65
N ALA A 228 -15.24 6.15 -3.63
CA ALA A 228 -13.99 6.88 -3.80
C ALA A 228 -13.83 7.31 -5.27
N ASP A 229 -13.50 8.59 -5.47
CA ASP A 229 -13.18 9.18 -6.76
C ASP A 229 -11.87 9.95 -6.61
N HIS A 230 -10.90 9.69 -7.47
CA HIS A 230 -9.69 10.48 -7.50
C HIS A 230 -9.11 10.65 -8.90
N GLU A 231 -8.43 11.77 -9.06
CA GLU A 231 -7.62 12.11 -10.21
C GLU A 231 -6.29 12.69 -9.75
N ARG A 232 -5.19 12.32 -10.38
CA ARG A 232 -3.89 12.94 -10.11
C ARG A 232 -2.93 12.87 -11.30
N PHE A 233 -1.98 13.79 -11.31
CA PHE A 233 -0.86 13.78 -12.24
C PHE A 233 0.07 12.57 -11.98
N ILE A 234 0.62 11.98 -13.05
CA ILE A 234 1.61 10.91 -12.99
C ILE A 234 2.99 11.48 -13.27
N ASP A 235 3.86 11.51 -12.26
CA ASP A 235 5.28 11.81 -12.39
C ASP A 235 6.09 10.50 -12.36
N ARG A 236 6.80 10.20 -13.44
CA ARG A 236 7.66 9.00 -13.55
C ARG A 236 9.11 9.29 -13.19
N GLY A 237 9.43 10.50 -12.68
CA GLY A 237 10.75 10.89 -12.22
C GLY A 237 11.68 11.36 -13.35
N ILE A 238 12.98 11.24 -13.13
CA ILE A 238 14.05 11.80 -13.98
C ILE A 238 15.04 10.74 -14.46
N PRO A 239 15.75 11.00 -15.57
CA PRO A 239 16.84 10.14 -16.06
C PRO A 239 18.02 10.03 -15.10
N THR A 240 18.75 8.91 -15.22
CA THR A 240 20.07 8.71 -14.61
C THR A 240 21.18 8.86 -15.65
N ASP A 241 22.40 9.20 -15.19
CA ASP A 241 23.61 9.32 -16.02
C ASP A 241 24.31 7.95 -16.13
N ASP A 242 23.77 7.07 -16.97
CA ASP A 242 24.25 5.69 -17.16
C ASP A 242 25.09 5.51 -18.44
N VAL A 243 25.49 6.61 -19.10
CA VAL A 243 26.40 6.57 -20.23
C VAL A 243 27.80 6.08 -19.82
N SER A 244 28.56 5.54 -20.76
CA SER A 244 29.93 5.07 -20.47
C SER A 244 30.80 6.17 -19.87
N GLY A 245 31.23 5.97 -18.62
CA GLY A 245 31.97 6.97 -17.84
C GLY A 245 31.10 7.99 -17.10
N GLY A 246 29.78 7.83 -17.12
CA GLY A 246 28.83 8.59 -16.31
C GLY A 246 28.88 8.22 -14.83
N THR A 247 28.09 8.93 -14.03
CA THR A 247 28.07 8.76 -12.56
C THR A 247 27.26 7.56 -12.09
N ASN A 248 26.39 7.01 -12.93
CA ASN A 248 25.36 6.01 -12.56
C ASN A 248 24.37 6.50 -11.49
N LEU A 249 24.16 7.81 -11.37
CA LEU A 249 23.24 8.42 -10.41
C LEU A 249 22.13 9.21 -11.15
N PRO A 250 20.99 9.50 -10.49
CA PRO A 250 20.01 10.44 -11.02
C PRO A 250 20.66 11.78 -11.35
N ILE A 251 20.24 12.38 -12.45
CA ILE A 251 20.82 13.66 -12.94
C ILE A 251 20.21 14.81 -12.13
N ASP A 252 20.88 15.22 -11.08
CA ASP A 252 20.41 16.21 -10.10
C ASP A 252 20.03 17.56 -10.74
N ALA A 253 20.72 17.95 -11.82
CA ALA A 253 20.37 19.14 -12.61
C ALA A 253 18.96 19.09 -13.22
N LEU A 254 18.34 17.91 -13.27
CA LEU A 254 16.99 17.67 -13.79
C LEU A 254 15.94 17.49 -12.68
N ASN A 255 16.29 17.70 -11.40
CA ASN A 255 15.40 17.43 -10.26
C ASN A 255 14.06 18.19 -10.30
N LYS A 256 13.96 19.30 -11.01
CA LYS A 256 12.73 20.07 -11.26
C LYS A 256 12.05 19.72 -12.58
N PHE A 257 12.68 18.87 -13.39
CA PHE A 257 12.17 18.51 -14.70
C PHE A 257 11.08 17.44 -14.56
N VAL A 258 9.94 17.63 -15.23
CA VAL A 258 8.83 16.66 -15.31
C VAL A 258 8.55 16.34 -16.76
N ILE A 259 8.35 15.08 -17.08
CA ILE A 259 7.97 14.59 -18.41
C ILE A 259 6.45 14.55 -18.50
N GLY A 260 5.90 15.12 -19.57
CA GLY A 260 4.46 15.10 -19.82
C GLY A 260 3.74 16.42 -19.48
N THR A 261 2.44 16.36 -19.55
CA THR A 261 1.50 17.45 -19.20
C THR A 261 0.31 16.84 -18.45
N SER A 262 -0.51 17.66 -17.80
CA SER A 262 -1.73 17.20 -17.10
C SER A 262 -2.68 16.41 -18.00
N ASP A 263 -2.70 16.69 -19.32
CA ASP A 263 -3.52 15.95 -20.29
C ASP A 263 -2.91 14.61 -20.69
N LEU A 264 -1.59 14.47 -20.66
CA LEU A 264 -0.86 13.29 -21.13
C LEU A 264 -0.46 12.36 -20.00
N ASN A 265 -0.33 12.88 -18.76
CA ASN A 265 0.10 12.12 -17.58
C ASN A 265 -0.96 12.20 -16.49
N LYS A 266 -1.85 11.22 -16.45
CA LYS A 266 -3.02 11.27 -15.57
C LYS A 266 -3.47 9.89 -15.14
N THR A 267 -3.86 9.75 -13.89
CA THR A 267 -4.61 8.57 -13.42
C THR A 267 -5.94 9.00 -12.82
N THR A 268 -6.98 8.20 -13.08
CA THR A 268 -8.31 8.35 -12.48
C THR A 268 -8.74 7.04 -11.85
N LEU A 269 -9.52 7.12 -10.79
CA LEU A 269 -10.21 5.99 -10.17
C LEU A 269 -11.62 6.41 -9.78
N GLU A 270 -12.58 5.54 -10.06
CA GLU A 270 -13.89 5.51 -9.42
C GLU A 270 -14.07 4.13 -8.80
N ALA A 271 -14.40 4.08 -7.50
CA ALA A 271 -14.58 2.85 -6.76
C ALA A 271 -15.88 2.86 -5.96
N ASN A 272 -16.61 1.75 -6.00
CA ASN A 272 -17.80 1.47 -5.21
C ASN A 272 -17.57 0.17 -4.45
N ILE A 273 -17.62 0.21 -3.11
CA ILE A 273 -17.34 -0.93 -2.24
C ILE A 273 -18.50 -1.09 -1.26
N LEU A 274 -19.23 -2.20 -1.35
CA LEU A 274 -20.30 -2.55 -0.44
C LEU A 274 -19.86 -3.73 0.44
N LYS A 275 -19.99 -3.60 1.77
CA LYS A 275 -19.63 -4.64 2.72
C LYS A 275 -20.79 -4.92 3.67
N GLY A 276 -20.98 -6.21 3.99
CA GLY A 276 -21.83 -6.68 5.08
C GLY A 276 -21.07 -7.68 5.94
N ASN A 277 -21.06 -7.49 7.26
CA ASN A 277 -20.42 -8.40 8.18
C ASN A 277 -21.40 -8.76 9.32
N LEU A 278 -21.71 -10.04 9.48
CA LEU A 278 -22.58 -10.57 10.50
C LEU A 278 -21.78 -11.46 11.45
N VAL A 279 -21.81 -11.12 12.74
CA VAL A 279 -21.23 -11.90 13.84
C VAL A 279 -22.35 -12.48 14.68
N HIS A 280 -22.37 -13.80 14.87
CA HIS A 280 -23.32 -14.50 15.72
C HIS A 280 -22.62 -15.35 16.77
N ASN A 281 -22.77 -14.99 18.04
CA ASN A 281 -22.29 -15.78 19.18
C ASN A 281 -23.37 -16.81 19.53
N TYR A 282 -23.18 -18.08 19.13
CA TYR A 282 -24.14 -19.14 19.43
C TYR A 282 -23.94 -19.77 20.80
N SER A 283 -22.81 -19.48 21.46
CA SER A 283 -22.47 -19.82 22.83
C SER A 283 -21.47 -18.82 23.40
N ASP A 284 -21.15 -18.89 24.68
CA ASP A 284 -20.15 -18.06 25.35
C ASP A 284 -18.72 -18.27 24.74
N SER A 285 -18.48 -19.44 24.13
CA SER A 285 -17.19 -19.84 23.55
C SER A 285 -17.22 -20.07 22.05
N GLY A 286 -18.35 -19.85 21.39
CA GLY A 286 -18.49 -20.15 19.96
C GLY A 286 -19.13 -19.03 19.19
N LYS A 287 -18.49 -18.61 18.06
CA LYS A 287 -19.03 -17.59 17.17
C LYS A 287 -18.89 -17.96 15.71
N ILE A 288 -19.83 -17.50 14.92
CA ILE A 288 -19.82 -17.54 13.46
C ILE A 288 -19.65 -16.11 12.96
N ASN A 289 -18.70 -15.91 12.05
CA ASN A 289 -18.56 -14.67 11.28
C ASN A 289 -18.94 -14.98 9.84
N PHE A 290 -19.79 -14.14 9.26
CA PHE A 290 -20.17 -14.19 7.86
C PHE A 290 -19.98 -12.82 7.23
N SER A 291 -19.18 -12.71 6.19
CA SER A 291 -18.95 -11.44 5.48
C SER A 291 -19.19 -11.59 3.98
N VAL A 292 -19.71 -10.52 3.40
CA VAL A 292 -19.87 -10.36 1.95
C VAL A 292 -19.33 -8.99 1.57
N THR A 293 -18.51 -8.95 0.52
CA THR A 293 -18.02 -7.70 -0.06
C THR A 293 -18.22 -7.73 -1.57
N ALA A 294 -18.82 -6.69 -2.11
CA ALA A 294 -18.95 -6.46 -3.55
C ALA A 294 -18.23 -5.16 -3.92
N ASN A 295 -17.29 -5.25 -4.84
CA ASN A 295 -16.46 -4.14 -5.28
C ASN A 295 -16.64 -3.91 -6.79
N ASP A 296 -16.71 -2.64 -7.19
CA ASP A 296 -16.67 -2.19 -8.58
C ASP A 296 -15.65 -1.07 -8.71
N PHE A 297 -14.64 -1.29 -9.55
CA PHE A 297 -13.55 -0.36 -9.80
C PHE A 297 -13.47 -0.02 -11.29
N ASN A 298 -13.43 1.26 -11.59
CA ASN A 298 -13.13 1.80 -12.90
C ASN A 298 -11.88 2.67 -12.81
N LYS A 299 -10.80 2.26 -13.48
CA LYS A 299 -9.51 2.90 -13.41
C LYS A 299 -8.92 3.14 -14.79
N MET A 300 -8.34 4.32 -14.98
CA MET A 300 -7.52 4.66 -16.13
C MET A 300 -6.21 5.29 -15.66
N TYR A 301 -5.10 4.97 -16.33
CA TYR A 301 -3.90 5.79 -16.26
C TYR A 301 -3.24 5.90 -17.63
N LYS A 302 -2.67 7.05 -17.91
CA LYS A 302 -1.88 7.33 -19.09
C LYS A 302 -0.65 8.13 -18.67
N ASN A 303 0.49 7.84 -19.28
CA ASN A 303 1.74 8.43 -18.87
C ASN A 303 2.77 8.45 -20.00
N LEU A 304 3.60 9.50 -20.01
CA LEU A 304 4.87 9.57 -20.72
C LEU A 304 6.01 9.44 -19.71
N TYR A 305 7.09 8.79 -20.11
CA TYR A 305 8.29 8.61 -19.29
C TYR A 305 9.55 8.55 -20.17
N ALA A 306 10.71 8.77 -19.54
CA ALA A 306 11.98 8.51 -20.19
C ALA A 306 12.22 6.99 -20.25
N SER A 307 12.34 6.44 -21.45
CA SER A 307 12.76 5.06 -21.69
C SER A 307 14.28 4.97 -21.89
N ASP A 308 14.92 6.05 -22.40
CA ASP A 308 16.37 6.15 -22.59
C ASP A 308 16.81 7.61 -22.44
N TYR A 309 18.11 7.80 -22.10
CA TYR A 309 18.74 9.12 -22.05
C TYR A 309 20.22 9.03 -22.37
N ALA A 310 20.68 9.82 -23.33
CA ALA A 310 22.08 9.90 -23.65
C ALA A 310 22.46 11.32 -24.14
N SER A 311 23.51 11.92 -23.57
CA SER A 311 24.11 13.17 -24.03
C SER A 311 23.13 14.34 -24.25
N GLY A 312 22.13 14.45 -23.40
CA GLY A 312 21.10 15.49 -23.49
C GLY A 312 19.97 15.18 -24.48
N ILE A 313 19.88 13.98 -24.98
CA ILE A 313 18.74 13.46 -25.74
C ILE A 313 17.98 12.47 -24.87
N VAL A 314 16.68 12.66 -24.73
CA VAL A 314 15.77 11.73 -24.05
C VAL A 314 14.91 11.02 -25.09
N THR A 315 14.75 9.71 -24.95
CA THR A 315 13.71 8.95 -25.65
C THR A 315 12.49 8.85 -24.76
N LEU A 316 11.36 9.34 -25.24
CA LEU A 316 10.09 9.24 -24.55
C LEU A 316 9.29 8.07 -25.12
N ASP A 317 8.72 7.32 -24.20
CA ASP A 317 7.78 6.25 -24.42
C ASP A 317 6.59 6.45 -23.49
N GLY A 318 5.51 5.71 -23.68
CA GLY A 318 4.34 5.83 -22.83
C GLY A 318 3.22 4.88 -23.21
N TYR A 319 2.25 4.83 -22.36
CA TYR A 319 1.04 4.03 -22.60
C TYR A 319 -0.13 4.53 -21.76
N ALA A 320 -1.33 4.16 -22.19
CA ALA A 320 -2.55 4.27 -21.40
C ALA A 320 -3.08 2.88 -21.09
N ASP A 321 -3.57 2.68 -19.88
CA ASP A 321 -4.14 1.41 -19.42
C ASP A 321 -5.49 1.70 -18.74
N VAL A 322 -6.53 1.00 -19.17
CA VAL A 322 -7.88 1.09 -18.61
C VAL A 322 -8.24 -0.27 -18.03
N THR A 323 -8.65 -0.29 -16.79
CA THR A 323 -9.06 -1.50 -16.08
C THR A 323 -10.43 -1.28 -15.45
N THR A 324 -11.38 -2.17 -15.74
CA THR A 324 -12.61 -2.32 -14.96
C THR A 324 -12.54 -3.66 -14.22
N ARG A 325 -12.86 -3.66 -12.93
CA ARG A 325 -12.84 -4.87 -12.12
C ARG A 325 -14.02 -4.92 -11.18
N GLU A 326 -14.80 -5.98 -11.30
CA GLU A 326 -15.87 -6.33 -10.38
C GLU A 326 -15.43 -7.55 -9.57
N THR A 327 -15.66 -7.52 -8.25
CA THR A 327 -15.29 -8.63 -7.36
C THR A 327 -16.39 -8.88 -6.34
N LEU A 328 -16.80 -10.13 -6.19
CA LEU A 328 -17.63 -10.62 -5.10
C LEU A 328 -16.78 -11.51 -4.20
N SER A 329 -16.69 -11.18 -2.92
CA SER A 329 -16.04 -11.99 -1.89
C SER A 329 -17.05 -12.41 -0.83
N ILE A 330 -17.06 -13.70 -0.49
CA ILE A 330 -17.88 -14.28 0.58
C ILE A 330 -16.95 -15.04 1.53
N SER A 331 -17.02 -14.76 2.81
CA SER A 331 -16.27 -15.47 3.84
C SER A 331 -17.20 -15.96 4.95
N LEU A 332 -17.02 -17.20 5.36
CA LEU A 332 -17.70 -17.80 6.50
C LEU A 332 -16.68 -18.47 7.40
N SER A 333 -16.62 -18.07 8.67
CA SER A 333 -15.76 -18.71 9.65
C SER A 333 -16.51 -19.06 10.94
N ASN A 334 -16.07 -20.13 11.56
CA ASN A 334 -16.50 -20.56 12.88
C ASN A 334 -15.28 -20.55 13.81
N VAL A 335 -15.37 -19.81 14.92
CA VAL A 335 -14.33 -19.71 15.95
C VAL A 335 -14.86 -20.30 17.24
N ASN A 336 -14.12 -21.23 17.81
CA ASN A 336 -14.42 -21.84 19.09
C ASN A 336 -13.27 -21.61 20.07
N GLU A 337 -13.62 -21.18 21.27
CA GLU A 337 -12.70 -21.05 22.39
C GLU A 337 -12.84 -22.27 23.32
N PHE A 338 -11.72 -22.75 23.80
CA PHE A 338 -11.58 -23.87 24.70
C PHE A 338 -10.76 -23.45 25.93
N ASP A 339 -10.74 -24.26 26.98
CA ASP A 339 -9.94 -23.99 28.19
C ASP A 339 -8.46 -23.71 27.89
N ARG A 340 -7.93 -24.20 26.76
CA ARG A 340 -6.53 -24.10 26.35
C ARG A 340 -6.33 -23.63 24.93
N GLY A 341 -7.11 -22.65 24.51
CA GLY A 341 -6.87 -22.00 23.23
C GLY A 341 -8.10 -21.83 22.36
N THR A 342 -7.88 -21.53 21.09
CA THR A 342 -8.93 -21.26 20.12
C THR A 342 -8.71 -22.06 18.83
N LEU A 343 -9.80 -22.44 18.19
CA LEU A 343 -9.79 -23.08 16.86
C LEU A 343 -10.72 -22.30 15.94
N ALA A 344 -10.21 -21.89 14.79
CA ALA A 344 -10.99 -21.29 13.72
C ALA A 344 -10.94 -22.16 12.46
N VAL A 345 -12.12 -22.36 11.86
CA VAL A 345 -12.29 -23.00 10.55
C VAL A 345 -13.06 -22.07 9.67
N GLY A 346 -12.63 -21.89 8.43
CA GLY A 346 -13.32 -21.00 7.50
C GLY A 346 -13.28 -21.45 6.05
N ILE A 347 -14.19 -20.86 5.27
CA ILE A 347 -14.31 -20.99 3.83
C ILE A 347 -14.39 -19.60 3.25
N ASP A 348 -13.57 -19.33 2.21
CA ASP A 348 -13.63 -18.11 1.43
C ASP A 348 -13.95 -18.45 -0.03
N ILE A 349 -14.82 -17.66 -0.62
CA ILE A 349 -15.15 -17.71 -2.06
C ILE A 349 -14.92 -16.32 -2.63
N LEU A 350 -14.23 -16.26 -3.76
CA LEU A 350 -14.01 -15.03 -4.49
C LEU A 350 -14.31 -15.27 -5.97
N ASP A 351 -15.05 -14.35 -6.56
CA ASP A 351 -15.35 -14.28 -7.98
C ASP A 351 -14.96 -12.89 -8.49
N THR A 352 -14.13 -12.80 -9.54
CA THR A 352 -13.63 -11.55 -10.09
C THR A 352 -13.68 -11.54 -11.60
N GLU A 353 -14.35 -10.54 -12.16
CA GLU A 353 -14.27 -10.19 -13.57
C GLU A 353 -13.33 -8.98 -13.74
N ASN A 354 -12.33 -9.10 -14.63
CA ASN A 354 -11.37 -8.05 -14.89
C ASN A 354 -11.19 -7.80 -16.38
N ASN A 355 -11.57 -6.63 -16.84
CA ASN A 355 -11.40 -6.20 -18.23
C ASN A 355 -10.25 -5.20 -18.31
N ASN A 356 -9.34 -5.40 -19.26
CA ASN A 356 -8.20 -4.53 -19.45
C ASN A 356 -8.02 -4.13 -20.91
N PHE A 357 -7.72 -2.83 -21.11
CA PHE A 357 -7.30 -2.26 -22.39
C PHE A 357 -5.99 -1.53 -22.19
N ARG A 358 -5.02 -1.77 -23.08
CA ARG A 358 -3.76 -1.03 -23.13
C ARG A 358 -3.52 -0.47 -24.51
N TYR A 359 -3.26 0.83 -24.57
CA TYR A 359 -2.83 1.55 -25.76
C TYR A 359 -1.38 2.00 -25.54
N ASN A 360 -0.50 1.79 -26.52
CA ASN A 360 0.78 2.48 -26.54
C ASN A 360 0.59 3.95 -26.95
N THR A 361 1.53 4.80 -26.60
CA THR A 361 1.66 6.10 -27.25
C THR A 361 1.88 5.91 -28.75
N PHE A 362 1.33 6.83 -29.54
CA PHE A 362 1.57 6.88 -30.96
C PHE A 362 2.14 8.24 -31.34
N TRP A 363 3.37 8.26 -31.83
CA TRP A 363 4.05 9.48 -32.28
C TRP A 363 3.92 9.65 -33.77
N SER A 364 3.47 10.84 -34.23
CA SER A 364 3.21 11.11 -35.65
C SER A 364 4.46 11.06 -36.54
N THR A 365 5.61 11.33 -35.97
CA THR A 365 6.92 11.38 -36.68
C THR A 365 7.49 9.99 -36.91
N THR A 366 7.61 9.19 -35.84
CA THR A 366 8.16 7.83 -35.87
C THR A 366 7.15 6.79 -36.32
N LYS A 367 5.85 7.04 -36.15
CA LYS A 367 4.73 6.09 -36.29
C LYS A 367 4.90 4.84 -35.39
N ASP A 368 5.42 5.07 -34.21
CA ASP A 368 5.79 4.08 -33.23
C ASP A 368 5.46 4.61 -31.83
N ASP A 369 5.72 3.81 -30.79
CA ASP A 369 5.44 4.13 -29.40
C ASP A 369 6.48 5.06 -28.76
N ASN A 370 7.59 5.36 -29.42
CA ASN A 370 8.64 6.23 -28.90
C ASN A 370 9.09 7.35 -29.85
N GLU A 371 9.64 8.43 -29.27
CA GLU A 371 10.18 9.58 -29.97
C GLU A 371 11.30 10.23 -29.14
N THR A 372 12.26 10.91 -29.83
CA THR A 372 13.42 11.56 -29.19
C THR A 372 13.30 13.07 -29.12
N PHE A 373 13.76 13.63 -28.00
CA PHE A 373 13.74 15.07 -27.75
C PHE A 373 15.04 15.55 -27.13
N ALA A 374 15.50 16.73 -27.53
CA ALA A 374 16.61 17.39 -26.88
C ALA A 374 16.20 17.87 -25.47
N LEU A 375 16.98 17.47 -24.46
CA LEU A 375 16.78 17.83 -23.06
C LEU A 375 18.02 18.48 -22.51
N THR A 376 17.90 19.69 -22.00
CA THR A 376 19.00 20.40 -21.32
C THR A 376 18.51 20.91 -19.97
N SER A 377 19.43 21.10 -19.03
CA SER A 377 19.12 21.68 -17.71
C SER A 377 18.51 23.09 -17.78
N SER A 378 18.69 23.78 -18.91
CA SER A 378 18.10 25.11 -19.18
C SER A 378 16.72 25.03 -19.87
N THR A 379 16.22 23.81 -20.17
CA THR A 379 14.89 23.59 -20.74
C THR A 379 14.00 22.99 -19.65
N PRO A 380 13.56 23.80 -18.66
CA PRO A 380 12.92 23.24 -17.47
C PRO A 380 11.50 22.74 -17.75
N ARG A 381 10.88 23.03 -18.84
CA ARG A 381 9.53 22.59 -19.15
C ARG A 381 8.62 23.62 -19.80
N PRO A 382 7.58 23.08 -20.44
CA PRO A 382 7.37 21.69 -20.85
C PRO A 382 8.25 21.33 -22.03
N LEU A 383 8.53 20.02 -22.20
CA LEU A 383 9.08 19.52 -23.49
C LEU A 383 8.17 20.00 -24.61
N ASN A 384 8.76 20.49 -25.71
CA ASN A 384 7.98 20.88 -26.86
C ASN A 384 7.61 19.64 -27.68
N PHE A 385 6.51 18.97 -27.34
CA PHE A 385 6.01 17.80 -28.07
C PHE A 385 5.56 18.08 -29.50
N ASN A 386 5.65 19.32 -29.98
CA ASN A 386 5.39 19.66 -31.38
C ASN A 386 6.65 19.58 -32.25
N VAL A 387 7.82 19.36 -31.65
CA VAL A 387 9.12 19.34 -32.38
C VAL A 387 10.00 18.25 -31.77
N ASP A 388 10.51 17.32 -32.57
CA ASP A 388 11.49 16.32 -32.17
C ASP A 388 12.91 16.89 -32.04
N ALA A 389 13.91 16.04 -31.77
CA ALA A 389 15.32 16.44 -31.66
C ALA A 389 15.89 17.00 -32.95
N ASP A 390 15.38 16.60 -34.13
CA ASP A 390 15.78 17.04 -35.45
C ASP A 390 15.00 18.27 -35.95
N GLY A 391 14.02 18.76 -35.16
CA GLY A 391 13.19 19.91 -35.49
C GLY A 391 11.96 19.61 -36.34
N ASN A 392 11.57 18.34 -36.47
CA ASN A 392 10.37 17.96 -37.20
C ASN A 392 9.12 18.12 -36.30
N LEU A 393 8.00 18.46 -36.94
CA LEU A 393 6.72 18.54 -36.23
C LEU A 393 6.22 17.14 -35.79
N THR A 394 5.88 17.01 -34.53
CA THR A 394 5.40 15.77 -33.94
C THR A 394 4.15 16.03 -33.06
N TYR A 395 3.30 15.03 -32.94
CA TYR A 395 2.23 14.96 -31.92
C TYR A 395 2.17 13.55 -31.34
N VAL A 396 1.54 13.39 -30.20
CA VAL A 396 1.38 12.12 -29.49
C VAL A 396 -0.09 11.89 -29.15
N ASP A 397 -0.55 10.66 -29.25
CA ASP A 397 -1.87 10.21 -28.75
C ASP A 397 -1.80 8.85 -28.05
N TYR A 398 -2.91 8.44 -27.39
CA TYR A 398 -3.09 7.17 -26.67
C TYR A 398 -4.31 6.38 -27.15
N THR A 399 -4.88 6.69 -28.30
CA THR A 399 -6.16 6.14 -28.73
C THR A 399 -6.07 5.35 -30.02
N SER A 400 -4.98 5.46 -30.74
CA SER A 400 -4.84 4.89 -32.08
C SER A 400 -3.99 3.63 -32.15
N ASP A 401 -3.14 3.33 -31.17
CA ASP A 401 -2.32 2.13 -31.11
C ASP A 401 -2.76 1.21 -29.95
N LEU A 402 -3.72 0.33 -30.22
CA LEU A 402 -4.14 -0.68 -29.26
C LEU A 402 -3.07 -1.79 -29.16
N ASN A 403 -2.44 -1.89 -27.98
CA ASN A 403 -1.38 -2.86 -27.70
C ASN A 403 -1.91 -4.17 -27.08
N ASN A 404 -2.88 -4.08 -26.16
CA ASN A 404 -3.46 -5.23 -25.49
C ASN A 404 -4.94 -5.03 -25.18
N LYS A 405 -5.72 -6.11 -25.27
CA LYS A 405 -7.06 -6.21 -24.71
C LYS A 405 -7.27 -7.62 -24.16
N SER A 406 -7.69 -7.71 -22.90
CA SER A 406 -8.02 -8.98 -22.26
C SER A 406 -9.25 -8.87 -21.37
N ASP A 407 -10.04 -9.95 -21.35
CA ASP A 407 -11.08 -10.20 -20.36
C ASP A 407 -10.61 -11.40 -19.52
N THR A 408 -10.67 -11.30 -18.19
CA THR A 408 -10.20 -12.32 -17.26
C THR A 408 -11.26 -12.62 -16.22
N ASP A 409 -11.57 -13.90 -16.07
CA ASP A 409 -12.44 -14.44 -15.02
C ASP A 409 -11.55 -15.18 -14.01
N ILE A 410 -11.76 -14.94 -12.72
CA ILE A 410 -10.99 -15.53 -11.61
C ILE A 410 -11.96 -16.04 -10.56
N GLU A 411 -11.93 -17.34 -10.32
CA GLU A 411 -12.68 -17.97 -9.23
C GLU A 411 -11.68 -18.53 -8.22
N VAL A 412 -11.91 -18.28 -6.93
CA VAL A 412 -11.11 -18.84 -5.83
C VAL A 412 -12.03 -19.44 -4.80
N THR A 413 -11.78 -20.70 -4.45
CA THR A 413 -12.41 -21.37 -3.31
C THR A 413 -11.31 -21.79 -2.35
N SER A 414 -11.46 -21.41 -1.09
CA SER A 414 -10.46 -21.70 -0.06
C SER A 414 -11.09 -22.28 1.19
N ILE A 415 -10.37 -23.19 1.83
CA ILE A 415 -10.71 -23.73 3.13
C ILE A 415 -9.50 -23.61 4.05
N TYR A 416 -9.68 -23.11 5.24
CA TYR A 416 -8.59 -22.98 6.21
C TYR A 416 -8.96 -23.47 7.60
N LEU A 417 -7.93 -23.89 8.32
CA LEU A 417 -7.96 -24.24 9.73
C LEU A 417 -6.80 -23.54 10.43
N THR A 418 -7.06 -22.85 11.53
CA THR A 418 -6.01 -22.30 12.38
C THR A 418 -6.36 -22.53 13.85
N GLY A 419 -5.36 -22.91 14.64
CA GLY A 419 -5.49 -23.14 16.06
C GLY A 419 -4.40 -22.42 16.84
N ASN A 420 -4.81 -21.74 17.93
CA ASN A 420 -3.92 -21.17 18.93
C ASN A 420 -4.10 -22.02 20.18
N ILE A 421 -3.03 -22.72 20.62
CA ILE A 421 -3.12 -23.73 21.67
C ILE A 421 -2.19 -23.34 22.82
N ASP A 422 -2.72 -23.19 24.01
CA ASP A 422 -1.97 -22.97 25.23
C ASP A 422 -1.48 -24.34 25.77
N LEU A 423 -0.22 -24.69 25.47
CA LEU A 423 0.40 -25.92 25.95
C LEU A 423 0.63 -25.88 27.46
N SER A 424 0.92 -24.69 27.98
CA SER A 424 1.00 -24.35 29.41
C SER A 424 0.82 -22.84 29.59
N ASP A 425 0.91 -22.33 30.81
CA ASP A 425 0.85 -20.90 31.10
C ASP A 425 1.97 -20.10 30.39
N GLN A 426 3.08 -20.74 30.06
CA GLN A 426 4.24 -20.12 29.41
C GLN A 426 4.41 -20.48 27.93
N TRP A 427 3.79 -21.54 27.45
CA TRP A 427 4.00 -22.02 26.09
C TRP A 427 2.70 -21.99 25.30
N LYS A 428 2.75 -21.31 24.16
CA LYS A 428 1.68 -21.29 23.17
C LYS A 428 2.18 -21.86 21.84
N MET A 429 1.29 -22.47 21.08
CA MET A 429 1.54 -23.02 19.77
C MET A 429 0.46 -22.54 18.80
N ILE A 430 0.88 -22.08 17.63
CA ILE A 430 0.00 -21.73 16.52
C ILE A 430 0.21 -22.74 15.41
N LEU A 431 -0.90 -23.33 14.96
CA LEU A 431 -0.88 -24.26 13.82
C LEU A 431 -1.97 -23.85 12.85
N GLY A 432 -1.67 -23.91 11.57
CA GLY A 432 -2.67 -23.66 10.55
C GLY A 432 -2.29 -24.22 9.20
N ALA A 433 -3.31 -24.45 8.40
CA ALA A 433 -3.18 -24.79 6.99
C ALA A 433 -4.36 -24.20 6.22
N ARG A 434 -4.07 -23.70 5.03
CA ARG A 434 -5.08 -23.23 4.07
C ARG A 434 -4.86 -23.95 2.76
N TYR A 435 -5.97 -24.44 2.19
CA TYR A 435 -6.04 -24.94 0.83
C TYR A 435 -6.73 -23.89 -0.02
N ASP A 436 -6.12 -23.48 -1.10
CA ASP A 436 -6.68 -22.60 -2.12
C ASP A 436 -6.80 -23.35 -3.45
N ASP A 437 -7.96 -23.24 -4.08
CA ASP A 437 -8.23 -23.69 -5.45
C ASP A 437 -8.54 -22.45 -6.29
N VAL A 438 -7.68 -22.17 -7.26
CA VAL A 438 -7.70 -20.93 -8.05
C VAL A 438 -7.87 -21.28 -9.51
N SER A 439 -8.99 -20.90 -10.10
CA SER A 439 -9.26 -21.03 -11.54
C SER A 439 -9.15 -19.65 -12.20
N ILE A 440 -8.37 -19.56 -13.28
CA ILE A 440 -8.17 -18.32 -14.03
C ILE A 440 -8.39 -18.59 -15.51
N SER A 441 -9.28 -17.83 -16.13
CA SER A 441 -9.54 -17.85 -17.56
C SER A 441 -9.26 -16.48 -18.18
N ILE A 442 -8.34 -16.40 -19.13
CA ILE A 442 -7.93 -15.15 -19.80
C ILE A 442 -8.24 -15.25 -21.28
N LYS A 443 -9.15 -14.43 -21.74
CA LYS A 443 -9.42 -14.22 -23.17
C LYS A 443 -8.60 -13.03 -23.65
N GLN A 444 -7.59 -13.30 -24.46
CA GLN A 444 -6.79 -12.27 -25.15
C GLN A 444 -7.37 -12.03 -26.53
N TYR A 445 -7.59 -10.75 -26.87
CA TYR A 445 -8.08 -10.35 -28.16
C TYR A 445 -6.93 -10.24 -29.16
N GLY A 446 -7.12 -10.74 -30.36
CA GLY A 446 -6.14 -10.66 -31.43
C GLY A 446 -5.98 -9.23 -31.93
N ILE A 447 -4.77 -8.72 -31.89
CA ILE A 447 -4.39 -7.39 -32.37
C ILE A 447 -3.40 -7.56 -33.52
N THR A 448 -3.54 -6.76 -34.56
CA THR A 448 -2.58 -6.66 -35.66
C THR A 448 -2.20 -5.21 -35.89
N THR A 449 -0.91 -4.96 -36.14
CA THR A 449 -0.37 -3.64 -36.40
C THR A 449 0.13 -3.60 -37.86
N PRO A 450 -0.48 -2.79 -38.74
CA PRO A 450 -0.02 -2.64 -40.12
C PRO A 450 1.38 -2.02 -40.20
N SER A 451 2.22 -2.58 -41.08
CA SER A 451 3.58 -2.07 -41.32
C SER A 451 3.67 -1.01 -42.43
N SER A 452 2.52 -0.60 -43.00
CA SER A 452 2.46 0.42 -44.05
C SER A 452 1.03 0.94 -44.26
N GLY A 453 0.92 2.10 -44.90
CA GLY A 453 -0.37 2.72 -45.24
C GLY A 453 -0.88 3.72 -44.19
N ALA A 454 -2.15 4.08 -44.30
CA ALA A 454 -2.74 5.14 -43.43
C ALA A 454 -2.80 4.75 -41.94
N ASN A 455 -2.76 3.47 -41.62
CA ASN A 455 -2.79 2.93 -40.27
C ASN A 455 -1.47 2.26 -39.86
N GLU A 456 -0.37 2.63 -40.51
CA GLU A 456 0.97 2.15 -40.16
C GLU A 456 1.27 2.45 -38.67
N GLY A 457 1.76 1.46 -37.95
CA GLY A 457 2.07 1.56 -36.52
C GLY A 457 0.86 1.56 -35.56
N LYS A 458 -0.38 1.38 -36.06
CA LYS A 458 -1.59 1.45 -35.24
C LYS A 458 -2.21 0.09 -35.04
N GLY A 459 -2.11 -0.46 -33.83
CA GLY A 459 -2.72 -1.72 -33.48
C GLY A 459 -4.26 -1.65 -33.45
N ALA A 460 -4.92 -2.66 -33.97
CA ALA A 460 -6.38 -2.76 -34.02
C ALA A 460 -6.88 -4.19 -33.80
N LEU A 461 -8.13 -4.34 -33.30
CA LEU A 461 -8.82 -5.61 -33.04
C LEU A 461 -9.25 -6.30 -34.34
N ASN A 462 -8.35 -7.00 -34.99
CA ASN A 462 -8.62 -7.73 -36.24
C ASN A 462 -7.83 -9.05 -36.35
N GLY A 463 -7.17 -9.46 -35.27
CA GLY A 463 -6.53 -10.76 -35.15
C GLY A 463 -7.44 -11.83 -34.55
N THR A 464 -6.91 -13.03 -34.39
CA THR A 464 -7.63 -14.16 -33.77
C THR A 464 -7.57 -14.08 -32.26
N ASN A 465 -8.73 -14.15 -31.60
CA ASN A 465 -8.80 -14.20 -30.14
C ASN A 465 -8.34 -15.57 -29.63
N VAL A 466 -7.68 -15.59 -28.49
CA VAL A 466 -7.20 -16.79 -27.79
C VAL A 466 -7.69 -16.78 -26.36
N THR A 467 -8.33 -17.85 -25.92
CA THR A 467 -8.65 -18.06 -24.50
C THR A 467 -7.72 -19.11 -23.93
N LYS A 468 -7.12 -18.81 -22.80
CA LYS A 468 -6.27 -19.69 -22.02
C LYS A 468 -6.84 -19.79 -20.61
N SER A 469 -6.88 -21.00 -20.08
CA SER A 469 -7.36 -21.23 -18.70
C SER A 469 -6.35 -22.06 -17.95
N ARG A 470 -6.30 -21.85 -16.64
CA ARG A 470 -5.42 -22.56 -15.72
C ARG A 470 -6.10 -22.72 -14.37
N ASP A 471 -5.96 -23.92 -13.80
CA ASP A 471 -6.35 -24.24 -12.44
C ASP A 471 -5.08 -24.50 -11.62
N ASP A 472 -4.95 -23.82 -10.48
CA ASP A 472 -3.87 -24.00 -9.52
C ASP A 472 -4.44 -24.35 -8.15
N SER A 473 -3.91 -25.38 -7.50
CA SER A 473 -4.26 -25.68 -6.11
C SER A 473 -3.02 -25.70 -5.24
N THR A 474 -3.10 -25.08 -4.06
CA THR A 474 -1.95 -24.90 -3.17
C THR A 474 -2.37 -25.08 -1.72
N VAL A 475 -1.49 -25.67 -0.92
CA VAL A 475 -1.61 -25.73 0.54
C VAL A 475 -0.56 -24.81 1.15
N SER A 476 -0.99 -23.83 1.95
CA SER A 476 -0.10 -22.91 2.65
C SER A 476 -0.11 -23.23 4.15
N PRO A 477 0.94 -23.88 4.70
CA PRO A 477 1.06 -24.16 6.10
C PRO A 477 1.53 -22.92 6.90
N ARG A 478 1.18 -22.90 8.19
CA ARG A 478 1.75 -21.99 9.18
C ARG A 478 1.98 -22.73 10.49
N PHE A 479 3.14 -22.50 11.07
CA PHE A 479 3.54 -23.02 12.37
C PHE A 479 4.18 -21.90 13.20
N GLY A 480 3.87 -21.85 14.49
CA GLY A 480 4.47 -20.92 15.43
C GLY A 480 4.54 -21.51 16.84
N VAL A 481 5.62 -21.27 17.54
CA VAL A 481 5.77 -21.55 18.97
C VAL A 481 6.17 -20.27 19.67
N ILE A 482 5.49 -19.97 20.77
CA ILE A 482 5.74 -18.80 21.59
C ILE A 482 6.04 -19.25 23.01
N TYR A 483 7.14 -18.75 23.58
CA TYR A 483 7.49 -18.90 24.98
C TYR A 483 7.34 -17.57 25.69
N LYS A 484 6.48 -17.52 26.69
CA LYS A 484 6.20 -16.34 27.54
C LYS A 484 6.78 -16.59 28.94
N PRO A 485 8.03 -16.20 29.21
CA PRO A 485 8.58 -16.32 30.57
C PRO A 485 7.85 -15.42 31.57
N GLN A 486 7.24 -14.32 31.09
CA GLN A 486 6.38 -13.37 31.79
C GLN A 486 5.25 -12.93 30.85
N ASP A 487 4.15 -12.40 31.40
CA ASP A 487 2.97 -11.99 30.61
C ASP A 487 3.27 -10.88 29.59
N ASN A 488 4.24 -10.03 29.89
CA ASN A 488 4.67 -8.90 29.07
C ASN A 488 5.90 -9.21 28.19
N MET A 489 6.29 -10.50 28.04
CA MET A 489 7.45 -10.93 27.27
C MET A 489 7.13 -12.14 26.42
N SER A 490 7.56 -12.15 25.17
CA SER A 490 7.45 -13.32 24.30
C SER A 490 8.72 -13.56 23.49
N LEU A 491 9.11 -14.84 23.37
CA LEU A 491 10.10 -15.35 22.42
C LEU A 491 9.35 -16.26 21.46
N TYR A 492 9.58 -16.13 20.16
CA TYR A 492 8.89 -16.97 19.19
C TYR A 492 9.80 -17.51 18.09
N LEU A 493 9.37 -18.63 17.54
CA LEU A 493 9.84 -19.20 16.27
C LEU A 493 8.61 -19.45 15.41
N SER A 494 8.65 -19.06 14.15
CA SER A 494 7.59 -19.34 13.19
C SER A 494 8.11 -19.76 11.83
N TYR A 495 7.25 -20.51 11.12
CA TYR A 495 7.37 -20.85 9.71
C TYR A 495 6.04 -20.61 9.01
N SER A 496 6.09 -20.04 7.82
CA SER A 496 4.91 -19.79 7.00
C SER A 496 5.23 -19.79 5.52
N GLU A 497 4.22 -20.14 4.71
CA GLU A 497 4.32 -20.10 3.25
C GLU A 497 3.24 -19.21 2.65
N SER A 498 3.50 -18.71 1.44
CA SER A 498 2.53 -18.07 0.57
C SER A 498 2.85 -18.33 -0.91
N PHE A 499 1.93 -17.95 -1.80
CA PHE A 499 2.09 -18.17 -3.23
C PHE A 499 1.48 -17.07 -4.08
N ILE A 500 1.97 -16.93 -5.33
CA ILE A 500 1.37 -16.09 -6.38
C ILE A 500 1.03 -16.98 -7.58
N PRO A 501 -0.23 -16.93 -8.07
CA PRO A 501 -0.61 -17.61 -9.32
C PRO A 501 0.21 -17.12 -10.52
N ARG A 502 0.37 -17.94 -11.54
CA ARG A 502 1.18 -17.62 -12.72
C ARG A 502 0.68 -16.46 -13.58
N SER A 503 -0.58 -16.08 -13.47
CA SER A 503 -1.10 -14.86 -14.08
C SER A 503 -0.52 -13.56 -13.49
N GLY A 504 0.23 -13.65 -12.38
CA GLY A 504 0.76 -12.53 -11.62
C GLY A 504 -0.31 -11.76 -10.85
N GLU A 505 0.07 -10.61 -10.30
CA GLU A 505 -0.79 -9.81 -9.42
C GLU A 505 -1.97 -9.14 -10.15
N GLN A 506 -1.88 -8.92 -11.47
CA GLN A 506 -2.88 -8.14 -12.22
C GLN A 506 -3.68 -8.95 -13.24
N TYR A 507 -3.45 -10.25 -13.32
CA TYR A 507 -4.26 -11.21 -14.10
C TYR A 507 -4.43 -10.87 -15.59
N LYS A 508 -3.43 -10.27 -16.24
CA LYS A 508 -3.52 -9.82 -17.65
C LYS A 508 -3.11 -10.86 -18.66
N THR A 509 -2.20 -11.77 -18.30
CA THR A 509 -1.64 -12.80 -19.19
C THR A 509 -0.91 -13.88 -18.43
N PHE A 510 -0.85 -15.10 -18.96
CA PHE A 510 0.03 -16.15 -18.43
C PHE A 510 1.50 -16.02 -18.90
N GLY A 511 1.78 -15.15 -19.87
CA GLY A 511 3.06 -15.12 -20.56
C GLY A 511 3.28 -16.35 -21.45
N THR A 512 4.47 -16.46 -22.05
CA THR A 512 4.80 -17.56 -22.98
C THR A 512 5.06 -18.89 -22.28
N SER A 513 5.47 -18.88 -21.03
CA SER A 513 5.83 -20.05 -20.22
C SER A 513 4.91 -20.29 -19.01
N GLY A 514 3.98 -19.37 -18.75
CA GLY A 514 3.11 -19.41 -17.55
C GLY A 514 2.22 -20.64 -17.45
N GLU A 515 1.89 -21.29 -18.57
CA GLU A 515 1.06 -22.51 -18.58
C GLU A 515 1.80 -23.78 -18.11
N ARG A 516 3.15 -23.74 -18.05
CA ARG A 516 3.96 -24.95 -17.83
C ARG A 516 4.48 -25.09 -16.40
N PHE A 517 4.48 -24.03 -15.62
CA PHE A 517 5.14 -23.99 -14.32
C PHE A 517 4.16 -23.83 -13.18
N ASP A 518 4.50 -24.36 -12.03
CA ASP A 518 3.75 -24.18 -10.80
C ASP A 518 3.76 -22.70 -10.33
N PRO A 519 2.81 -22.27 -9.49
CA PRO A 519 2.82 -20.96 -8.85
C PRO A 519 4.17 -20.63 -8.19
N ASP A 520 4.50 -19.34 -8.09
CA ASP A 520 5.64 -18.90 -7.30
C ASP A 520 5.34 -19.12 -5.82
N VAL A 521 6.27 -19.74 -5.09
CA VAL A 521 6.15 -20.01 -3.65
C VAL A 521 7.12 -19.13 -2.86
N PHE A 522 6.69 -18.69 -1.69
CA PHE A 522 7.49 -17.93 -0.76
C PHE A 522 7.46 -18.60 0.61
N GLU A 523 8.63 -18.86 1.15
CA GLU A 523 8.82 -19.45 2.47
C GLU A 523 9.41 -18.39 3.40
N ASN A 524 8.99 -18.39 4.66
CA ASN A 524 9.52 -17.50 5.70
C ASN A 524 9.71 -18.25 7.00
N THR A 525 10.91 -18.21 7.52
CA THR A 525 11.27 -18.64 8.87
C THR A 525 11.66 -17.42 9.69
N GLU A 526 11.06 -17.22 10.85
CA GLU A 526 11.33 -16.06 11.69
C GLU A 526 11.52 -16.46 13.16
N VAL A 527 12.52 -15.86 13.79
CA VAL A 527 12.76 -15.92 15.24
C VAL A 527 12.67 -14.52 15.80
N GLY A 528 11.94 -14.32 16.88
CA GLY A 528 11.82 -12.98 17.46
C GLY A 528 11.61 -12.95 18.97
N PHE A 529 11.71 -11.73 19.46
CA PHE A 529 11.54 -11.36 20.87
C PHE A 529 10.70 -10.11 20.95
N LYS A 530 9.70 -10.09 21.86
CA LYS A 530 8.88 -8.93 22.16
C LYS A 530 8.79 -8.73 23.66
N TYR A 531 8.84 -7.46 24.08
CA TYR A 531 8.81 -7.10 25.48
C TYR A 531 8.13 -5.74 25.67
N ASP A 532 7.13 -5.70 26.53
CA ASP A 532 6.48 -4.48 26.99
C ASP A 532 6.91 -4.14 28.41
N THR A 533 7.36 -2.93 28.61
CA THR A 533 7.69 -2.43 29.95
C THR A 533 6.45 -1.96 30.68
N ASP A 534 6.51 -1.92 32.02
CA ASP A 534 5.43 -1.36 32.83
C ASP A 534 5.22 0.16 32.60
N SER A 535 6.23 0.84 32.08
CA SER A 535 6.17 2.27 31.74
C SER A 535 5.46 2.58 30.41
N GLY A 536 5.14 1.56 29.60
CA GLY A 536 4.48 1.75 28.33
C GLY A 536 5.39 1.73 27.09
N LEU A 537 6.67 1.35 27.26
CA LEU A 537 7.61 1.19 26.17
C LEU A 537 7.65 -0.27 25.68
N SER A 538 7.53 -0.48 24.40
CA SER A 538 7.55 -1.78 23.73
C SER A 538 8.80 -1.96 22.88
N LEU A 539 9.47 -3.11 23.02
CA LEU A 539 10.62 -3.52 22.21
C LEU A 539 10.26 -4.78 21.43
N ALA A 540 10.51 -4.78 20.12
CA ALA A 540 10.47 -5.98 19.31
C ALA A 540 11.76 -6.16 18.52
N LEU A 541 12.27 -7.40 18.48
CA LEU A 541 13.44 -7.81 17.72
C LEU A 541 13.04 -9.03 16.89
N SER A 542 13.44 -9.08 15.62
CA SER A 542 13.24 -10.27 14.79
C SER A 542 14.43 -10.50 13.87
N TYR A 543 14.75 -11.76 13.63
CA TYR A 543 15.59 -12.24 12.55
C TYR A 543 14.74 -13.11 11.64
N PHE A 544 14.84 -12.93 10.35
CA PHE A 544 14.08 -13.66 9.35
C PHE A 544 14.98 -14.20 8.25
N ASP A 545 14.57 -15.35 7.71
CA ASP A 545 15.12 -15.99 6.52
C ASP A 545 13.96 -16.33 5.60
N MET A 546 13.98 -15.77 4.38
CA MET A 546 12.91 -15.89 3.39
C MET A 546 13.47 -16.38 2.06
N GLU A 547 12.70 -17.20 1.36
CA GLU A 547 13.05 -17.65 0.02
C GLU A 547 11.87 -17.47 -0.93
N GLN A 548 12.13 -16.89 -2.12
CA GLN A 548 11.20 -16.93 -3.25
C GLN A 548 11.65 -17.98 -4.24
N ILE A 549 10.80 -18.98 -4.49
CA ILE A 549 11.02 -20.06 -5.45
C ILE A 549 10.17 -19.79 -6.69
N LYS A 550 10.84 -19.66 -7.83
CA LYS A 550 10.19 -19.36 -9.11
C LYS A 550 10.77 -20.24 -10.21
N ALA A 551 9.92 -21.09 -10.80
CA ALA A 551 10.32 -21.85 -11.98
C ALA A 551 10.31 -20.96 -13.24
N ALA A 552 11.36 -21.06 -14.06
CA ALA A 552 11.54 -20.33 -15.31
C ALA A 552 12.25 -21.19 -16.36
N GLU A 553 12.11 -20.83 -17.64
CA GLU A 553 12.90 -21.48 -18.71
C GLU A 553 14.37 -21.06 -18.62
N ASP A 554 15.29 -22.00 -18.82
CA ASP A 554 16.74 -21.79 -18.80
C ASP A 554 17.30 -21.22 -20.12
N GLY A 555 16.43 -20.88 -21.07
CA GLY A 555 16.81 -20.39 -22.40
C GLY A 555 17.22 -21.49 -23.40
N THR A 556 17.34 -22.75 -22.97
CA THR A 556 17.67 -23.90 -23.83
C THR A 556 16.51 -24.87 -23.99
N GLY A 557 15.33 -24.51 -23.44
CA GLY A 557 14.12 -25.35 -23.43
C GLY A 557 13.98 -26.22 -22.18
N GLY A 558 14.91 -26.13 -21.24
CA GLY A 558 14.84 -26.71 -19.88
C GLY A 558 14.18 -25.76 -18.90
N THR A 559 14.00 -26.24 -17.67
CA THR A 559 13.45 -25.46 -16.55
C THR A 559 14.56 -25.19 -15.54
N GLU A 560 14.72 -23.95 -15.13
CA GLU A 560 15.55 -23.57 -13.98
C GLU A 560 14.69 -23.06 -12.84
N THR A 561 15.13 -23.26 -11.61
CA THR A 561 14.54 -22.63 -10.43
C THR A 561 15.33 -21.36 -10.13
N ARG A 562 14.66 -20.22 -10.17
CA ARG A 562 15.23 -18.93 -9.80
C ARG A 562 14.74 -18.59 -8.41
N ALA A 563 15.67 -18.57 -7.46
CA ALA A 563 15.38 -18.21 -6.09
C ALA A 563 15.89 -16.79 -5.79
N LEU A 564 15.11 -16.06 -4.99
CA LEU A 564 15.56 -14.88 -4.28
C LEU A 564 15.73 -15.29 -2.82
N ALA A 565 16.96 -15.30 -2.31
CA ALA A 565 17.24 -15.52 -0.91
C ALA A 565 17.31 -14.18 -0.18
N ILE A 566 16.66 -14.10 0.97
CA ILE A 566 16.52 -12.86 1.73
C ILE A 566 16.71 -13.20 3.20
N ASP A 567 17.67 -12.58 3.85
CA ASP A 567 17.79 -12.64 5.30
C ASP A 567 17.98 -11.25 5.89
N GLY A 568 17.67 -11.11 7.17
CA GLY A 568 17.78 -9.81 7.81
C GLY A 568 17.30 -9.78 9.24
N PHE A 569 17.46 -8.62 9.84
CA PHE A 569 16.95 -8.39 11.19
C PHE A 569 16.24 -7.04 11.29
N GLU A 570 15.31 -6.96 12.21
CA GLU A 570 14.53 -5.76 12.50
C GLU A 570 14.54 -5.48 14.01
N ILE A 571 14.56 -4.18 14.34
CA ILE A 571 14.43 -3.67 15.70
C ILE A 571 13.32 -2.63 15.70
N THR A 572 12.39 -2.73 16.62
CA THR A 572 11.35 -1.73 16.84
C THR A 572 11.30 -1.36 18.32
N LEU A 573 11.30 -0.06 18.61
CA LEU A 573 11.08 0.48 19.95
C LEU A 573 9.98 1.52 19.85
N ASN A 574 8.88 1.33 20.56
CA ASN A 574 7.70 2.19 20.44
C ASN A 574 7.04 2.39 21.81
N GLY A 575 6.56 3.60 22.08
CA GLY A 575 5.76 3.91 23.26
C GLY A 575 6.32 5.05 24.11
N ASP A 576 5.82 5.14 25.33
CA ASP A 576 6.15 6.19 26.29
C ASP A 576 7.43 5.84 27.06
N ILE A 577 8.43 6.73 27.01
CA ILE A 577 9.64 6.66 27.84
C ILE A 577 9.27 7.09 29.26
N ASP A 578 8.48 8.14 29.37
CA ASP A 578 7.92 8.68 30.61
C ASP A 578 6.65 9.50 30.29
N GLU A 579 6.04 10.14 31.30
CA GLU A 579 4.81 10.95 31.18
C GLU A 579 4.87 12.08 30.11
N ARG A 580 6.04 12.47 29.67
CA ARG A 580 6.26 13.60 28.74
C ARG A 580 6.99 13.22 27.47
N ASN A 581 7.56 12.05 27.39
CA ASN A 581 8.44 11.66 26.32
C ASN A 581 7.98 10.35 25.70
N ALA A 582 7.73 10.39 24.41
CA ALA A 582 7.39 9.20 23.60
C ALA A 582 8.41 9.00 22.48
N ILE A 583 8.65 7.76 22.10
CA ILE A 583 9.56 7.38 21.04
C ILE A 583 8.94 6.36 20.12
N ARG A 584 9.19 6.49 18.84
CA ARG A 584 9.01 5.46 17.82
C ARG A 584 10.31 5.33 17.06
N PHE A 585 10.96 4.19 17.17
CA PHE A 585 12.21 3.88 16.49
C PHE A 585 12.08 2.57 15.75
N GLY A 586 12.57 2.53 14.52
CA GLY A 586 12.64 1.35 13.70
C GLY A 586 13.98 1.26 13.01
N LEU A 587 14.56 0.05 12.94
CA LEU A 587 15.74 -0.27 12.17
C LEU A 587 15.54 -1.61 11.47
N ALA A 588 15.94 -1.69 10.21
CA ALA A 588 15.99 -2.95 9.47
C ALA A 588 17.30 -3.05 8.68
N SER A 589 17.91 -4.23 8.72
CA SER A 589 18.97 -4.62 7.80
C SER A 589 18.49 -5.81 6.99
N VAL A 590 18.55 -5.71 5.65
CA VAL A 590 18.01 -6.69 4.71
C VAL A 590 19.08 -7.03 3.69
N ASP A 591 19.47 -8.30 3.61
CA ASP A 591 20.28 -8.83 2.53
C ASP A 591 19.39 -9.66 1.60
N ALA A 592 19.15 -9.16 0.39
CA ALA A 592 18.31 -9.82 -0.62
C ALA A 592 19.14 -10.09 -1.88
N VAL A 593 19.38 -11.36 -2.18
CA VAL A 593 20.28 -11.81 -3.24
C VAL A 593 19.58 -12.79 -4.18
N ARG A 594 19.80 -12.63 -5.48
CA ARG A 594 19.37 -13.58 -6.51
C ARG A 594 20.33 -14.75 -6.56
N ASN A 595 19.89 -15.93 -6.16
CA ASN A 595 20.71 -17.14 -6.09
C ASN A 595 21.36 -17.54 -7.42
N THR A 596 20.74 -17.21 -8.56
CA THR A 596 21.27 -17.56 -9.89
C THR A 596 22.44 -16.68 -10.34
N SER A 597 22.47 -15.39 -9.96
CA SER A 597 23.51 -14.45 -10.38
C SER A 597 24.39 -13.94 -9.25
N GLY A 598 23.97 -14.08 -7.99
CA GLY A 598 24.62 -13.45 -6.85
C GLY A 598 24.42 -11.94 -6.76
N ASP A 599 23.58 -11.37 -7.62
CA ASP A 599 23.29 -9.94 -7.61
C ASP A 599 22.30 -9.57 -6.51
N LYS A 600 22.46 -8.40 -5.91
CA LYS A 600 21.47 -7.81 -5.00
C LYS A 600 20.12 -7.64 -5.69
N ALA A 601 19.05 -7.73 -4.91
CA ALA A 601 17.71 -7.40 -5.39
C ALA A 601 17.60 -5.88 -5.64
N LYS A 602 16.81 -5.49 -6.63
CA LYS A 602 16.60 -4.08 -6.98
C LYS A 602 15.68 -3.37 -5.99
N GLU A 603 15.89 -2.09 -5.78
CA GLU A 603 15.14 -1.23 -4.86
C GLU A 603 15.15 -1.74 -3.40
N VAL A 604 16.20 -2.46 -2.99
CA VAL A 604 16.35 -2.97 -1.63
C VAL A 604 17.59 -2.32 -0.99
N PRO A 605 17.41 -1.31 -0.12
CA PRO A 605 18.49 -0.76 0.69
C PRO A 605 18.92 -1.79 1.74
N GLU A 606 20.24 -1.94 1.99
CA GLU A 606 20.74 -2.87 2.99
C GLU A 606 20.44 -2.43 4.43
N LEU A 607 20.37 -1.13 4.66
CA LEU A 607 20.04 -0.56 5.96
C LEU A 607 19.01 0.55 5.83
N THR A 608 18.00 0.47 6.66
CA THR A 608 17.04 1.58 6.88
C THR A 608 16.84 1.81 8.37
N TYR A 609 16.68 3.06 8.77
CA TYR A 609 16.20 3.36 10.12
C TYR A 609 15.29 4.57 10.11
N SER A 610 14.41 4.63 11.10
CA SER A 610 13.51 5.75 11.36
C SER A 610 13.44 6.05 12.85
N LEU A 611 13.30 7.31 13.18
CA LEU A 611 13.12 7.80 14.54
C LEU A 611 12.04 8.87 14.53
N TRP A 612 11.09 8.78 15.45
CA TRP A 612 10.17 9.85 15.80
C TRP A 612 10.15 10.00 17.31
N TYR A 613 10.57 11.14 17.80
CA TYR A 613 10.62 11.46 19.22
C TYR A 613 9.69 12.63 19.51
N THR A 614 8.81 12.48 20.48
CA THR A 614 7.85 13.50 20.92
C THR A 614 8.13 13.91 22.35
N HIS A 615 8.18 15.19 22.60
CA HIS A 615 8.31 15.81 23.92
C HIS A 615 7.08 16.68 24.22
N GLN A 616 6.34 16.34 25.29
CA GLN A 616 5.24 17.13 25.83
C GLN A 616 5.81 18.22 26.76
N ALA A 617 5.97 19.44 26.26
CA ALA A 617 6.57 20.54 27.02
C ALA A 617 5.66 21.01 28.18
N ASN A 618 4.35 21.00 27.96
CA ASN A 618 3.29 21.22 28.95
C ASN A 618 1.94 20.70 28.40
N ASP A 619 0.85 20.85 29.13
CA ASP A 619 -0.48 20.33 28.78
C ASP A 619 -1.03 20.88 27.44
N ILE A 620 -0.49 21.99 26.94
CA ILE A 620 -0.97 22.66 25.72
C ILE A 620 -0.02 22.43 24.56
N PHE A 621 1.28 22.20 24.79
CA PHE A 621 2.29 22.26 23.74
C PHE A 621 3.18 21.03 23.71
N SER A 622 3.26 20.40 22.55
CA SER A 622 4.23 19.34 22.26
C SER A 622 5.09 19.65 21.02
N ILE A 623 6.29 19.07 20.99
CA ILE A 623 7.21 19.13 19.86
C ILE A 623 7.71 17.74 19.53
N SER A 624 7.79 17.41 18.25
CA SER A 624 8.32 16.14 17.77
C SER A 624 9.44 16.37 16.76
N LEU A 625 10.41 15.45 16.75
CA LEU A 625 11.50 15.40 15.78
C LEU A 625 11.51 14.03 15.13
N GLY A 626 11.55 14.03 13.81
CA GLY A 626 11.63 12.86 12.96
C GLY A 626 12.96 12.78 12.21
N ALA A 627 13.46 11.56 12.01
CA ALA A 627 14.59 11.29 11.13
C ALA A 627 14.36 9.95 10.42
N THR A 628 14.66 9.90 9.14
CA THR A 628 14.64 8.65 8.35
C THR A 628 15.92 8.56 7.54
N TYR A 629 16.49 7.35 7.46
CA TYR A 629 17.64 7.01 6.65
C TYR A 629 17.32 5.83 5.75
N GLN A 630 17.79 5.90 4.53
CA GLN A 630 17.78 4.80 3.59
C GLN A 630 19.15 4.72 2.93
N ASP A 631 19.75 3.52 2.94
CA ASP A 631 21.02 3.22 2.28
C ASP A 631 20.87 3.23 0.75
N GLU A 632 21.99 3.25 0.03
CA GLU A 632 21.96 3.16 -1.44
C GLU A 632 21.27 1.88 -1.90
N SER A 633 20.64 1.92 -3.05
CA SER A 633 20.06 0.73 -3.67
C SER A 633 20.26 0.70 -5.18
N ILE A 634 20.32 -0.50 -5.75
CA ILE A 634 20.43 -0.68 -7.21
C ILE A 634 19.07 -0.51 -7.88
N ILE A 635 19.06 0.08 -9.08
CA ILE A 635 17.82 0.24 -9.86
C ILE A 635 17.49 -1.04 -10.61
N ASN A 636 18.40 -1.55 -11.44
CA ASN A 636 18.18 -2.76 -12.25
C ASN A 636 19.27 -3.82 -12.13
N SER A 637 20.54 -3.42 -12.07
CA SER A 637 21.68 -4.32 -12.00
C SER A 637 22.81 -3.73 -11.16
N ALA A 638 23.66 -4.59 -10.60
CA ALA A 638 24.77 -4.20 -9.72
C ALA A 638 25.80 -3.25 -10.40
N SER A 639 25.96 -3.35 -11.72
CA SER A 639 26.86 -2.49 -12.51
C SER A 639 26.19 -1.26 -13.11
N GLY A 640 24.87 -1.13 -12.96
CA GLY A 640 24.04 -0.05 -13.52
C GLY A 640 23.80 1.09 -12.53
N PRO A 641 22.85 1.95 -12.86
CA PRO A 641 22.46 3.07 -12.01
C PRO A 641 21.98 2.66 -10.63
N LYS A 642 22.25 3.56 -9.69
CA LYS A 642 21.89 3.42 -8.27
C LYS A 642 21.10 4.63 -7.79
N LEU A 643 20.30 4.41 -6.76
CA LEU A 643 19.73 5.46 -5.92
C LEU A 643 20.73 5.70 -4.77
N PRO A 644 21.20 6.93 -4.56
CA PRO A 644 22.11 7.25 -3.46
C PRO A 644 21.40 7.12 -2.10
N ASP A 645 22.20 6.94 -1.05
CA ASP A 645 21.71 7.03 0.33
C ASP A 645 21.24 8.44 0.68
N TYR A 646 20.36 8.54 1.65
CA TYR A 646 19.89 9.85 2.13
C TYR A 646 19.43 9.80 3.59
N THR A 647 19.47 10.97 4.23
CA THR A 647 18.86 11.21 5.55
C THR A 647 17.87 12.37 5.44
N ARG A 648 16.60 12.11 5.76
CA ARG A 648 15.55 13.13 5.84
C ARG A 648 15.23 13.44 7.29
N LEU A 649 15.11 14.72 7.63
CA LEU A 649 14.69 15.20 8.94
C LEU A 649 13.29 15.81 8.84
N ASP A 650 12.45 15.53 9.83
CA ASP A 650 11.10 16.07 9.95
C ASP A 650 10.89 16.69 11.34
N MET A 651 9.96 17.62 11.47
CA MET A 651 9.58 18.23 12.73
C MET A 651 8.06 18.42 12.79
N ALA A 652 7.48 18.22 13.96
CA ALA A 652 6.08 18.59 14.21
C ALA A 652 5.94 19.35 15.52
N MET A 653 4.92 20.21 15.58
CA MET A 653 4.47 20.90 16.79
C MET A 653 2.96 20.73 16.90
N ALA A 654 2.46 20.43 18.09
CA ALA A 654 1.03 20.44 18.35
C ALA A 654 0.70 21.43 19.49
N ILE A 655 -0.41 22.12 19.30
CA ILE A 655 -0.99 23.08 20.26
C ILE A 655 -2.40 22.59 20.55
N THR A 656 -2.67 22.22 21.81
CA THR A 656 -3.97 21.73 22.31
C THR A 656 -4.54 22.76 23.31
N PRO A 657 -5.23 23.82 22.80
CA PRO A 657 -5.70 24.90 23.65
C PRO A 657 -6.83 24.48 24.60
N ASN A 658 -7.49 23.39 24.34
CA ASN A 658 -8.53 22.72 25.15
C ASN A 658 -8.67 21.26 24.69
N ASP A 659 -9.52 20.48 25.36
CA ASP A 659 -9.68 19.06 25.15
C ASP A 659 -10.24 18.68 23.75
N ASN A 660 -10.83 19.64 23.05
CA ASN A 660 -11.53 19.42 21.78
C ASN A 660 -10.76 19.89 20.54
N ASP A 661 -9.78 20.78 20.71
CA ASP A 661 -9.11 21.45 19.61
C ASP A 661 -7.61 21.16 19.59
N VAL A 662 -7.09 20.77 18.41
CA VAL A 662 -5.65 20.65 18.18
C VAL A 662 -5.25 21.36 16.90
N VAL A 663 -4.24 22.23 16.98
CA VAL A 663 -3.54 22.78 15.83
C VAL A 663 -2.19 22.11 15.72
N ARG A 664 -1.86 21.57 14.52
CA ARG A 664 -0.55 20.96 14.26
C ARG A 664 0.18 21.72 13.17
N ILE A 665 1.49 21.82 13.31
CA ILE A 665 2.40 22.33 12.29
C ILE A 665 3.44 21.25 12.05
N ASN A 666 3.40 20.62 10.86
CA ASN A 666 4.36 19.63 10.42
C ASN A 666 5.32 20.29 9.41
N ILE A 667 6.63 20.10 9.58
CA ILE A 667 7.65 20.50 8.63
C ILE A 667 8.34 19.22 8.17
N GLU A 668 8.08 18.86 6.95
CA GLU A 668 8.65 17.69 6.29
C GLU A 668 9.93 18.09 5.56
N ASN A 669 10.93 17.19 5.55
CA ASN A 669 12.23 17.46 4.95
C ASN A 669 12.82 18.80 5.42
N LEU A 670 13.01 18.94 6.73
CA LEU A 670 13.47 20.17 7.40
C LEU A 670 14.78 20.72 6.82
N GLY A 671 15.67 19.82 6.34
CA GLY A 671 16.95 20.16 5.72
C GLY A 671 16.86 20.53 4.25
N ASP A 672 15.69 20.43 3.62
CA ASP A 672 15.50 20.56 2.16
C ASP A 672 16.45 19.66 1.37
N GLU A 673 16.68 18.43 1.85
CA GLU A 673 17.54 17.44 1.22
C GLU A 673 16.95 17.01 -0.14
N THR A 674 17.80 16.96 -1.18
CA THR A 674 17.44 16.36 -2.46
C THR A 674 17.71 14.86 -2.38
N TYR A 675 16.68 14.02 -2.51
CA TYR A 675 16.80 12.58 -2.37
C TYR A 675 15.94 11.83 -3.38
N TYR A 676 16.27 10.56 -3.61
CA TYR A 676 15.65 9.69 -4.61
C TYR A 676 15.21 8.39 -3.96
N PRO A 677 13.97 8.30 -3.44
CA PRO A 677 13.54 7.17 -2.59
C PRO A 677 13.35 5.85 -3.35
N HIS A 678 13.03 5.90 -4.63
CA HIS A 678 12.75 4.74 -5.47
C HIS A 678 12.86 5.07 -6.97
N SER A 679 12.90 4.03 -7.82
CA SER A 679 12.89 4.17 -9.28
C SER A 679 12.21 2.97 -9.94
N HIS A 680 11.44 3.20 -11.01
CA HIS A 680 10.87 2.09 -11.77
C HIS A 680 11.90 1.46 -12.73
N SER A 681 12.74 2.29 -13.36
CA SER A 681 13.81 1.90 -14.29
C SER A 681 14.94 2.92 -14.27
N ASN A 682 16.02 2.68 -15.04
CA ASN A 682 17.22 3.53 -15.07
C ASN A 682 16.91 5.04 -15.27
N HIS A 683 15.89 5.37 -16.07
CA HIS A 683 15.58 6.75 -16.40
C HIS A 683 14.27 7.26 -15.77
N GLN A 684 13.88 6.67 -14.65
CA GLN A 684 12.63 6.98 -13.95
C GLN A 684 12.84 7.11 -12.44
N ALA A 685 13.94 7.76 -12.02
CA ALA A 685 14.23 8.00 -10.62
C ALA A 685 13.27 9.07 -10.05
N SER A 686 12.48 8.69 -9.05
CA SER A 686 11.56 9.61 -8.37
C SER A 686 12.33 10.62 -7.54
N VAL A 687 11.97 11.90 -7.67
CA VAL A 687 12.53 12.96 -6.83
C VAL A 687 11.70 13.06 -5.55
N GLY A 688 12.35 12.91 -4.41
CA GLY A 688 11.72 13.06 -3.10
C GLY A 688 11.20 14.48 -2.87
N GLU A 689 10.18 14.62 -2.04
CA GLU A 689 9.57 15.92 -1.78
C GLU A 689 10.57 16.87 -1.08
N SER A 690 10.67 18.09 -1.60
CA SER A 690 11.43 19.19 -0.97
C SER A 690 10.79 19.60 0.36
N GLN A 691 11.38 20.57 1.07
CA GLN A 691 10.82 21.06 2.32
C GLN A 691 9.37 21.51 2.16
N ASN A 692 8.50 20.97 2.99
CA ASN A 692 7.07 21.30 3.04
C ASN A 692 6.66 21.69 4.47
N MET A 693 5.85 22.72 4.61
CA MET A 693 5.22 23.06 5.89
C MET A 693 3.70 22.90 5.73
N ARG A 694 3.11 22.07 6.60
CA ARG A 694 1.68 21.84 6.67
C ARG A 694 1.13 22.34 7.99
N ILE A 695 -0.01 23.06 7.95
CA ILE A 695 -0.80 23.41 9.12
C ILE A 695 -2.09 22.61 9.05
N SER A 696 -2.44 21.91 10.14
CA SER A 696 -3.71 21.20 10.27
C SER A 696 -4.43 21.58 11.55
N TYR A 697 -5.75 21.50 11.50
CA TYR A 697 -6.65 21.74 12.61
C TYR A 697 -7.61 20.55 12.76
N SER A 698 -7.68 20.05 13.97
CA SER A 698 -8.61 18.98 14.37
C SER A 698 -9.54 19.48 15.47
N ARG A 699 -10.83 19.17 15.36
CA ARG A 699 -11.83 19.44 16.38
C ARG A 699 -12.72 18.24 16.64
N ARG A 700 -12.98 17.97 17.91
CA ARG A 700 -13.96 16.99 18.38
C ARG A 700 -15.19 17.71 18.95
N PHE A 701 -16.40 17.11 18.81
CA PHE A 701 -17.67 17.66 19.24
C PHE A 701 -18.42 16.69 20.14
#